data_3b2ae95b5a3d6d75361dfcd2dcd17798
#
_entry.id   3b2ae95b5a3d6d75361dfcd2dcd17798
#
_cell.length_a   1.000
_cell.length_b   1.000
_cell.length_c   1.000
_cell.angle_alpha   90.00
_cell.angle_beta   90.00
_cell.angle_gamma   90.00
#
_symmetry.space_group_name_H-M   'P 1'
#
loop_
_entity.id
_entity.type
_entity.pdbx_description
1 polymer ?
#
loop_
_entity_poly.entity_id
_entity_poly.type
_entity_poly.pdbx_seq_one_letter_code
_entity_poly.pdbx_strand_id
1 'polypeptide(L)'
;MARAAPGRRRPWPLLLALLHALPGLLWGHPQCLDFKPPFKPPRPLHFCVQYSDFGCCDAERDAALLERYYRVAENFDQAAYAACASHLQNLLCQECSPYAAHLYDAEDPSTPERTVPGLCKDYCVQVWQTCRAMFRYLTPDEELLSLEGNMAKFCRYLSLDDTDYCFPHLLVNNNLNQNLGVVVADSEGCLQLCLAEVANGLRNPVAMVHANDGTHRFFIAEQVGLVWTYLPDRSRLEKPFLNISEAVLTSPWEGDERGFLGIVFHPKFKFNGKVYVYYSVEVQYEERIRISEFRISPDDMNSVDHGSERVILEIDEPASNHNGGELLFGDDGYLYIFTGDGGMAGDPFGLFGNAQNKSTLLGKVLRINVDNNDHGPLYRIPPDNPFINEPKARPEVYAYGARNMWRCSFDRGDPYTKEGKGRLFCGDVGQNKFEEIDIVEKGKNYGWRAREGFSCYDKKLCTNSSLDDVLPIYAYPHKIGKSVTGGYVYRGCESPNLNGVYIFGDFMSGRLMSLKENRATGDWQYNEICMGTGQTCMFPGLINNYYQYIISFAEDEAGELYFMSTGVPSATAPNGVVYKMVDTSRRAPPGKCRVEPLPVKVKGKLTKFVPKEKLIIKKPTQRPKLRATTRAPTRSRATAAPPRATTPDWLEQLLTLMRNQNRVQMTTAAPRTRAPKPRKGGRAGGRRGQRRRKKPTSAPLEPRNGAVRIMDGNAKGKDGGRVEIFINGEWGTVCDDLWNSKAAAVVCRQLGFAFVIRATKKAAFGEGHSLPILLDDVQCTGREKTLLECSHANIGRHNCSHKEDAGVICSHEDVFETEQ
;
A
#
# COMPACT_ATOMS: atom_id res chain seq x y z
N MET A 1 29.38 -67.75 -20.71
CA MET A 1 28.26 -68.75 -20.56
C MET A 1 27.79 -68.71 -19.13
N ALA A 2 26.61 -68.15 -18.89
CA ALA A 2 25.62 -68.45 -17.84
C ALA A 2 24.52 -67.42 -17.83
N ARG A 3 23.33 -67.97 -17.90
CA ARG A 3 22.04 -67.30 -18.19
C ARG A 3 21.53 -66.48 -16.99
N ALA A 4 20.89 -65.35 -17.28
CA ALA A 4 20.06 -64.57 -16.38
C ALA A 4 18.70 -65.24 -16.13
N ALA A 5 18.19 -65.15 -14.91
CA ALA A 5 16.81 -65.48 -14.50
C ALA A 5 16.10 -64.25 -13.97
N PRO A 6 14.77 -64.07 -14.20
CA PRO A 6 14.07 -62.81 -13.99
C PRO A 6 13.57 -62.65 -12.56
N GLY A 7 13.84 -61.50 -11.98
CA GLY A 7 13.34 -61.10 -10.66
C GLY A 7 11.89 -60.61 -10.65
N ARG A 8 11.14 -61.18 -9.72
CA ARG A 8 9.72 -60.86 -9.43
C ARG A 8 9.53 -59.41 -8.96
N ARG A 9 8.64 -58.69 -9.61
CA ARG A 9 8.08 -57.44 -9.14
C ARG A 9 7.13 -57.69 -7.97
N ARG A 10 7.35 -57.04 -6.82
CA ARG A 10 6.37 -56.94 -5.73
C ARG A 10 5.53 -55.73 -6.00
N PRO A 11 4.20 -55.72 -5.77
CA PRO A 11 3.35 -54.56 -5.84
C PRO A 11 3.50 -53.72 -4.58
N TRP A 12 3.70 -52.41 -4.73
CA TRP A 12 3.58 -51.44 -3.65
C TRP A 12 2.11 -51.18 -3.32
N PRO A 13 1.72 -51.08 -2.06
CA PRO A 13 0.37 -50.69 -1.71
C PRO A 13 0.20 -49.19 -1.96
N LEU A 14 -0.83 -48.84 -2.70
CA LEU A 14 -1.38 -47.51 -2.82
C LEU A 14 -1.88 -47.06 -1.43
N LEU A 15 -1.09 -46.19 -0.77
CA LEU A 15 -1.57 -45.36 0.32
C LEU A 15 -2.32 -44.19 -0.30
N LEU A 16 -3.64 -44.27 -0.30
CA LEU A 16 -4.55 -43.14 -0.48
C LEU A 16 -4.32 -42.17 0.70
N ALA A 17 -3.47 -41.18 0.49
CA ALA A 17 -3.45 -39.98 1.34
C ALA A 17 -4.68 -39.15 0.98
N LEU A 18 -5.67 -39.16 1.85
CA LEU A 18 -6.74 -38.14 1.91
C LEU A 18 -6.07 -36.79 2.21
N LEU A 19 -5.74 -36.05 1.17
CA LEU A 19 -5.44 -34.65 1.22
C LEU A 19 -6.76 -33.91 1.51
N HIS A 20 -6.98 -33.54 2.76
CA HIS A 20 -7.91 -32.47 3.08
C HIS A 20 -7.29 -31.19 2.52
N ALA A 21 -7.77 -30.79 1.35
CA ALA A 21 -7.52 -29.45 0.83
C ALA A 21 -8.14 -28.46 1.81
N LEU A 22 -7.31 -27.79 2.60
CA LEU A 22 -7.69 -26.54 3.22
C LEU A 22 -8.01 -25.56 2.07
N PRO A 23 -9.15 -24.90 2.06
CA PRO A 23 -9.42 -23.88 1.07
C PRO A 23 -8.44 -22.73 1.33
N GLY A 24 -7.33 -22.71 0.58
CA GLY A 24 -6.53 -21.52 0.41
C GLY A 24 -7.45 -20.47 -0.20
N LEU A 25 -7.56 -19.32 0.43
CA LEU A 25 -8.29 -18.15 -0.07
C LEU A 25 -7.71 -17.77 -1.44
N LEU A 26 -8.26 -18.37 -2.47
CA LEU A 26 -8.07 -17.92 -3.84
C LEU A 26 -8.80 -16.58 -3.96
N TRP A 27 -8.06 -15.52 -3.99
CA TRP A 27 -8.57 -14.19 -4.27
C TRP A 27 -8.75 -14.07 -5.78
N GLY A 28 -9.91 -14.50 -6.30
CA GLY A 28 -10.31 -14.17 -7.64
C GLY A 28 -10.41 -12.65 -7.76
N HIS A 29 -9.97 -12.14 -8.88
CA HIS A 29 -10.03 -10.72 -9.15
C HIS A 29 -11.11 -10.46 -10.20
N PRO A 30 -11.98 -9.50 -9.97
CA PRO A 30 -12.98 -9.12 -10.94
C PRO A 30 -12.34 -8.51 -12.19
N GLN A 31 -12.72 -9.03 -13.37
CA GLN A 31 -12.23 -8.55 -14.66
C GLN A 31 -13.28 -8.79 -15.74
N CYS A 32 -13.42 -7.80 -16.61
CA CYS A 32 -14.32 -7.84 -17.76
C CYS A 32 -13.67 -8.49 -19.00
N LEU A 33 -14.47 -8.89 -19.99
CA LEU A 33 -13.98 -9.48 -21.22
C LEU A 33 -13.06 -8.56 -22.04
N ASP A 34 -13.18 -7.25 -21.88
CA ASP A 34 -12.29 -6.26 -22.48
C ASP A 34 -11.04 -5.96 -21.64
N PHE A 35 -10.73 -6.83 -20.69
CA PHE A 35 -9.61 -6.74 -19.73
C PHE A 35 -9.66 -5.52 -18.81
N LYS A 36 -10.75 -4.74 -18.82
CA LYS A 36 -10.97 -3.64 -17.92
C LYS A 36 -11.59 -4.12 -16.61
N PRO A 37 -11.42 -3.36 -15.56
CA PRO A 37 -12.09 -3.66 -14.31
C PRO A 37 -13.58 -3.37 -14.40
N PRO A 38 -14.43 -4.13 -13.67
CA PRO A 38 -15.85 -3.88 -13.63
C PRO A 38 -16.18 -2.51 -13.04
N PHE A 39 -17.33 -1.95 -13.40
CA PHE A 39 -17.75 -0.60 -13.06
C PHE A 39 -19.23 -0.54 -12.67
N LYS A 40 -19.66 0.56 -12.07
CA LYS A 40 -21.06 0.87 -11.87
C LYS A 40 -21.61 1.53 -13.13
N PRO A 41 -22.59 0.92 -13.83
CA PRO A 41 -23.20 1.54 -14.99
C PRO A 41 -23.76 2.93 -14.65
N PRO A 42 -23.59 3.94 -15.55
CA PRO A 42 -24.16 5.27 -15.35
C PRO A 42 -25.68 5.28 -15.27
N ARG A 43 -26.31 4.26 -15.85
CA ARG A 43 -27.75 4.01 -15.81
C ARG A 43 -27.99 2.55 -15.40
N PRO A 44 -29.05 2.26 -14.62
CA PRO A 44 -29.39 0.87 -14.30
C PRO A 44 -29.62 0.07 -15.58
N LEU A 45 -29.13 -1.18 -15.57
CA LEU A 45 -29.34 -2.11 -16.67
C LEU A 45 -30.80 -2.56 -16.71
N HIS A 46 -31.33 -2.83 -17.89
CA HIS A 46 -32.71 -3.24 -18.10
C HIS A 46 -32.88 -4.75 -18.24
N PHE A 47 -31.93 -5.40 -18.83
CA PHE A 47 -31.94 -6.83 -19.09
C PHE A 47 -31.16 -7.62 -18.02
N CYS A 48 -29.92 -7.23 -17.74
CA CYS A 48 -29.04 -7.87 -16.75
C CYS A 48 -29.06 -7.11 -15.41
N VAL A 49 -30.26 -6.94 -14.86
CA VAL A 49 -30.54 -6.09 -13.69
C VAL A 49 -29.66 -6.43 -12.47
N GLN A 50 -29.30 -7.69 -12.29
CA GLN A 50 -28.44 -8.14 -11.16
C GLN A 50 -27.05 -7.49 -11.16
N TYR A 51 -26.60 -6.97 -12.28
CA TYR A 51 -25.29 -6.28 -12.42
C TYR A 51 -25.41 -4.76 -12.52
N SER A 52 -26.58 -4.18 -12.19
CA SER A 52 -26.83 -2.74 -12.25
C SER A 52 -26.02 -1.92 -11.22
N ASP A 53 -25.61 -2.54 -10.12
CA ASP A 53 -24.82 -1.86 -9.11
C ASP A 53 -23.31 -2.02 -9.32
N PHE A 54 -22.92 -3.11 -9.98
CA PHE A 54 -21.52 -3.42 -10.26
C PHE A 54 -21.41 -4.55 -11.29
N GLY A 55 -20.71 -4.31 -12.39
CA GLY A 55 -20.53 -5.30 -13.44
C GLY A 55 -19.72 -4.77 -14.62
N CYS A 56 -19.78 -5.51 -15.72
CA CYS A 56 -18.99 -5.27 -16.94
C CYS A 56 -19.82 -4.69 -18.11
N CYS A 57 -21.09 -4.39 -17.91
CA CYS A 57 -21.95 -3.87 -18.96
C CYS A 57 -22.39 -2.43 -18.69
N ASP A 58 -22.40 -1.64 -19.73
CA ASP A 58 -23.15 -0.39 -19.82
C ASP A 58 -24.53 -0.62 -20.45
N ALA A 59 -25.30 0.45 -20.63
CA ALA A 59 -26.63 0.36 -21.23
C ALA A 59 -26.63 -0.10 -22.71
N GLU A 60 -25.54 0.12 -23.44
CA GLU A 60 -25.38 -0.28 -24.84
C GLU A 60 -25.14 -1.79 -24.93
N ARG A 61 -24.21 -2.32 -24.11
CA ARG A 61 -23.96 -3.76 -24.04
C ARG A 61 -25.18 -4.52 -23.52
N ASP A 62 -25.87 -4.01 -22.51
CA ASP A 62 -27.11 -4.58 -21.98
C ASP A 62 -28.20 -4.69 -23.04
N ALA A 63 -28.37 -3.65 -23.88
CA ALA A 63 -29.30 -3.66 -24.99
C ALA A 63 -28.91 -4.68 -26.08
N ALA A 64 -27.61 -4.82 -26.37
CA ALA A 64 -27.12 -5.81 -27.35
C ALA A 64 -27.37 -7.25 -26.87
N LEU A 65 -27.23 -7.51 -25.57
CA LEU A 65 -27.54 -8.81 -24.96
C LEU A 65 -29.04 -9.11 -25.02
N LEU A 66 -29.88 -8.12 -24.81
CA LEU A 66 -31.33 -8.26 -24.95
C LEU A 66 -31.71 -8.59 -26.41
N GLU A 67 -31.08 -7.94 -27.39
CA GLU A 67 -31.28 -8.26 -28.80
C GLU A 67 -30.85 -9.70 -29.13
N ARG A 68 -29.67 -10.12 -28.60
CA ARG A 68 -29.21 -11.52 -28.75
C ARG A 68 -30.17 -12.51 -28.11
N TYR A 69 -30.73 -12.16 -26.95
CA TYR A 69 -31.74 -12.98 -26.25
C TYR A 69 -32.94 -13.23 -27.17
N TYR A 70 -33.53 -12.19 -27.79
CA TYR A 70 -34.67 -12.35 -28.66
C TYR A 70 -34.32 -13.19 -29.89
N ARG A 71 -33.19 -12.97 -30.50
CA ARG A 71 -32.71 -13.73 -31.70
C ARG A 71 -32.61 -15.22 -31.40
N VAL A 72 -32.20 -15.62 -30.22
CA VAL A 72 -32.17 -17.01 -29.76
C VAL A 72 -33.56 -17.51 -29.41
N ALA A 73 -34.34 -16.72 -28.71
CA ALA A 73 -35.69 -17.09 -28.22
C ALA A 73 -36.71 -17.24 -29.32
N GLU A 74 -36.57 -16.57 -30.49
CA GLU A 74 -37.43 -16.73 -31.68
C GLU A 74 -37.42 -18.14 -32.24
N ASN A 75 -36.42 -18.97 -31.89
CA ASN A 75 -36.34 -20.36 -32.31
C ASN A 75 -37.08 -21.32 -31.35
N PHE A 76 -37.71 -20.82 -30.27
CA PHE A 76 -38.40 -21.62 -29.27
C PHE A 76 -39.90 -21.62 -29.54
N ASP A 77 -40.50 -22.81 -29.38
CA ASP A 77 -41.94 -22.88 -29.23
C ASP A 77 -42.35 -22.41 -27.81
N GLN A 78 -43.65 -22.31 -27.55
CA GLN A 78 -44.17 -21.80 -26.28
C GLN A 78 -43.69 -22.65 -25.07
N ALA A 79 -43.57 -23.94 -25.25
CA ALA A 79 -43.14 -24.84 -24.17
C ALA A 79 -41.63 -24.72 -23.92
N ALA A 80 -40.82 -24.68 -24.96
CA ALA A 80 -39.39 -24.46 -24.88
C ALA A 80 -39.09 -23.05 -24.33
N TYR A 81 -39.85 -22.05 -24.73
CA TYR A 81 -39.70 -20.71 -24.19
C TYR A 81 -39.95 -20.68 -22.68
N ALA A 82 -41.07 -21.28 -22.24
CA ALA A 82 -41.39 -21.34 -20.81
C ALA A 82 -40.33 -22.06 -19.99
N ALA A 83 -39.67 -23.07 -20.53
CA ALA A 83 -38.63 -23.84 -19.85
C ALA A 83 -37.25 -23.17 -19.90
N CYS A 84 -36.89 -22.48 -21.00
CA CYS A 84 -35.50 -22.07 -21.27
C CYS A 84 -35.24 -20.56 -21.14
N ALA A 85 -36.27 -19.71 -21.17
CA ALA A 85 -36.13 -18.26 -21.25
C ALA A 85 -35.28 -17.69 -20.07
N SER A 86 -35.48 -18.17 -18.86
CA SER A 86 -34.72 -17.74 -17.68
C SER A 86 -33.26 -18.24 -17.72
N HIS A 87 -33.05 -19.45 -18.19
CA HIS A 87 -31.69 -20.00 -18.35
C HIS A 87 -30.91 -19.25 -19.42
N LEU A 88 -31.55 -18.93 -20.55
CA LEU A 88 -30.96 -18.14 -21.63
C LEU A 88 -30.55 -16.74 -21.12
N GLN A 89 -31.45 -16.05 -20.42
CA GLN A 89 -31.13 -14.74 -19.83
C GLN A 89 -29.95 -14.84 -18.85
N ASN A 90 -29.98 -15.82 -17.95
CA ASN A 90 -28.92 -16.03 -16.96
C ASN A 90 -27.57 -16.26 -17.63
N LEU A 91 -27.49 -17.08 -18.69
CA LEU A 91 -26.25 -17.34 -19.40
C LEU A 91 -25.72 -16.07 -20.12
N LEU A 92 -26.58 -15.37 -20.84
CA LEU A 92 -26.18 -14.15 -21.54
C LEU A 92 -25.70 -13.06 -20.59
N CYS A 93 -26.38 -12.91 -19.44
CA CYS A 93 -26.00 -11.90 -18.47
C CYS A 93 -24.65 -12.17 -17.79
N GLN A 94 -24.05 -13.34 -17.95
CA GLN A 94 -22.71 -13.57 -17.42
C GLN A 94 -21.63 -12.75 -18.14
N GLU A 95 -21.87 -12.23 -19.31
CA GLU A 95 -21.01 -11.23 -19.94
C GLU A 95 -20.95 -9.91 -19.15
N CYS A 96 -21.96 -9.62 -18.36
CA CYS A 96 -22.01 -8.47 -17.45
C CYS A 96 -21.46 -8.78 -16.04
N SER A 97 -21.12 -10.03 -15.76
CA SER A 97 -20.54 -10.43 -14.46
C SER A 97 -19.25 -9.67 -14.18
N PRO A 98 -19.01 -9.22 -12.93
CA PRO A 98 -17.70 -8.70 -12.56
C PRO A 98 -16.56 -9.72 -12.71
N TYR A 99 -16.87 -10.99 -12.90
CA TYR A 99 -15.93 -12.08 -13.17
C TYR A 99 -16.07 -12.65 -14.59
N ALA A 100 -16.52 -11.82 -15.55
CA ALA A 100 -16.78 -12.28 -16.91
C ALA A 100 -15.53 -12.89 -17.57
N ALA A 101 -14.37 -12.28 -17.44
CA ALA A 101 -13.13 -12.82 -17.99
C ALA A 101 -12.82 -14.22 -17.47
N HIS A 102 -13.06 -14.49 -16.19
CA HIS A 102 -12.86 -15.81 -15.59
C HIS A 102 -13.89 -16.83 -16.09
N LEU A 103 -15.17 -16.43 -16.15
CA LEU A 103 -16.25 -17.31 -16.61
C LEU A 103 -16.09 -17.75 -18.07
N TYR A 104 -15.44 -16.94 -18.89
CA TYR A 104 -15.23 -17.19 -20.31
C TYR A 104 -13.79 -17.61 -20.67
N ASP A 105 -12.94 -17.91 -19.69
CA ASP A 105 -11.51 -18.22 -19.85
C ASP A 105 -10.74 -17.13 -20.65
N ALA A 106 -11.19 -15.88 -20.57
CA ALA A 106 -10.65 -14.76 -21.32
C ALA A 106 -9.54 -13.98 -20.58
N GLU A 107 -9.03 -14.51 -19.48
CA GLU A 107 -7.98 -13.85 -18.68
C GLU A 107 -6.60 -13.91 -19.34
N ASP A 108 -6.33 -14.97 -20.09
CA ASP A 108 -5.10 -15.11 -20.84
C ASP A 108 -5.40 -14.93 -22.36
N PRO A 109 -4.84 -13.91 -23.01
CA PRO A 109 -5.06 -13.67 -24.45
C PRO A 109 -4.55 -14.83 -25.33
N SER A 110 -3.76 -15.76 -24.79
CA SER A 110 -3.27 -16.94 -25.52
C SER A 110 -4.23 -18.12 -25.47
N THR A 111 -5.24 -18.10 -24.59
CA THR A 111 -6.27 -19.15 -24.51
C THR A 111 -7.49 -18.77 -25.35
N PRO A 112 -8.12 -19.73 -26.06
CA PRO A 112 -9.37 -19.46 -26.76
C PRO A 112 -10.47 -19.06 -25.77
N GLU A 113 -11.11 -17.92 -26.02
CA GLU A 113 -12.27 -17.46 -25.24
C GLU A 113 -13.44 -18.44 -25.43
N ARG A 114 -14.09 -18.81 -24.33
CA ARG A 114 -15.30 -19.64 -24.37
C ARG A 114 -16.47 -18.84 -24.94
N THR A 115 -17.33 -19.47 -25.67
CA THR A 115 -18.56 -18.86 -26.22
C THR A 115 -19.75 -18.93 -25.25
N VAL A 116 -19.62 -19.69 -24.17
CA VAL A 116 -20.58 -19.86 -23.07
C VAL A 116 -19.85 -19.85 -21.73
N PRO A 117 -20.46 -19.24 -20.68
CA PRO A 117 -19.79 -19.12 -19.39
C PRO A 117 -19.58 -20.47 -18.70
N GLY A 118 -18.58 -20.54 -17.86
CA GLY A 118 -18.34 -21.69 -17.00
C GLY A 118 -19.47 -21.93 -16.00
N LEU A 119 -20.03 -23.16 -15.99
CA LEU A 119 -21.18 -23.50 -15.17
C LEU A 119 -20.81 -24.42 -14.01
N CYS A 120 -21.45 -24.20 -12.85
CA CYS A 120 -21.41 -25.16 -11.77
C CYS A 120 -22.13 -26.47 -12.19
N LYS A 121 -21.57 -27.59 -11.78
CA LYS A 121 -22.04 -28.91 -12.23
C LYS A 121 -23.52 -29.10 -12.05
N ASP A 122 -24.08 -28.76 -10.91
CA ASP A 122 -25.51 -28.96 -10.60
C ASP A 122 -26.43 -28.11 -11.48
N TYR A 123 -26.01 -26.85 -11.72
CA TYR A 123 -26.73 -25.95 -12.59
C TYR A 123 -26.63 -26.39 -14.07
N CYS A 124 -25.47 -26.84 -14.49
CA CYS A 124 -25.30 -27.40 -15.83
C CYS A 124 -26.20 -28.63 -16.05
N VAL A 125 -26.30 -29.54 -15.09
CA VAL A 125 -27.22 -30.70 -15.17
C VAL A 125 -28.66 -30.22 -15.32
N GLN A 126 -29.10 -29.25 -14.56
CA GLN A 126 -30.44 -28.67 -14.68
C GLN A 126 -30.68 -28.07 -16.08
N VAL A 127 -29.77 -27.22 -16.56
CA VAL A 127 -29.88 -26.62 -17.90
C VAL A 127 -29.86 -27.68 -18.98
N TRP A 128 -29.00 -28.70 -18.87
CA TRP A 128 -28.95 -29.78 -19.84
C TRP A 128 -30.26 -30.58 -19.92
N GLN A 129 -30.85 -30.90 -18.77
CA GLN A 129 -32.12 -31.64 -18.69
C GLN A 129 -33.27 -30.87 -19.31
N THR A 130 -33.33 -29.56 -19.07
CA THR A 130 -34.46 -28.71 -19.48
C THR A 130 -34.27 -28.05 -20.80
N CYS A 131 -33.04 -27.66 -21.17
CA CYS A 131 -32.79 -26.68 -22.23
C CYS A 131 -31.57 -27.00 -23.14
N ARG A 132 -31.06 -28.24 -23.19
CA ARG A 132 -29.85 -28.54 -23.96
C ARG A 132 -29.92 -28.09 -25.43
N ALA A 133 -31.08 -28.21 -26.07
CA ALA A 133 -31.26 -27.80 -27.47
C ALA A 133 -31.05 -26.29 -27.72
N MET A 134 -31.13 -25.46 -26.67
CA MET A 134 -30.87 -24.03 -26.71
C MET A 134 -29.45 -23.71 -27.17
N PHE A 135 -28.48 -24.52 -26.81
CA PHE A 135 -27.08 -24.28 -27.14
C PHE A 135 -26.80 -24.25 -28.65
N ARG A 136 -27.59 -24.95 -29.46
CA ARG A 136 -27.49 -24.91 -30.92
C ARG A 136 -27.73 -23.52 -31.53
N TYR A 137 -28.46 -22.66 -30.80
CA TYR A 137 -28.78 -21.29 -31.22
C TYR A 137 -27.96 -20.26 -30.47
N LEU A 138 -27.33 -20.68 -29.34
CA LEU A 138 -26.59 -19.80 -28.47
C LEU A 138 -25.10 -19.69 -28.82
N THR A 139 -24.50 -20.79 -29.31
CA THR A 139 -23.06 -20.89 -29.54
C THR A 139 -22.75 -21.62 -30.87
N PRO A 140 -21.68 -21.20 -31.60
CA PRO A 140 -21.14 -21.94 -32.75
C PRO A 140 -20.15 -23.05 -32.34
N ASP A 141 -19.91 -23.28 -31.05
CA ASP A 141 -18.93 -24.25 -30.54
C ASP A 141 -19.31 -25.69 -30.91
N GLU A 142 -18.71 -26.21 -32.01
CA GLU A 142 -18.99 -27.54 -32.56
C GLU A 142 -18.59 -28.67 -31.56
N GLU A 143 -17.57 -28.45 -30.74
CA GLU A 143 -17.15 -29.43 -29.74
C GLU A 143 -18.20 -29.59 -28.67
N LEU A 144 -18.67 -28.47 -28.08
CA LEU A 144 -19.75 -28.46 -27.12
C LEU A 144 -21.02 -29.09 -27.68
N LEU A 145 -21.42 -28.72 -28.90
CA LEU A 145 -22.61 -29.25 -29.57
C LEU A 145 -22.51 -30.75 -29.81
N SER A 146 -21.34 -31.28 -30.13
CA SER A 146 -21.11 -32.71 -30.27
C SER A 146 -21.36 -33.50 -29.00
N LEU A 147 -21.23 -32.87 -27.84
CA LEU A 147 -21.42 -33.45 -26.51
C LEU A 147 -22.88 -33.41 -26.03
N GLU A 148 -23.80 -32.77 -26.76
CA GLU A 148 -25.20 -32.57 -26.36
C GLU A 148 -25.92 -33.89 -25.95
N GLY A 149 -25.56 -34.99 -26.57
CA GLY A 149 -26.10 -36.35 -26.28
C GLY A 149 -25.59 -36.99 -24.96
N ASN A 150 -24.58 -36.40 -24.33
CA ASN A 150 -23.95 -36.95 -23.15
C ASN A 150 -23.76 -35.93 -22.04
N MET A 151 -24.72 -35.93 -21.11
CA MET A 151 -24.76 -34.95 -19.98
C MET A 151 -23.43 -34.86 -19.21
N ALA A 152 -22.81 -36.00 -18.90
CA ALA A 152 -21.60 -35.98 -18.08
C ALA A 152 -20.41 -35.34 -18.82
N LYS A 153 -20.25 -35.61 -20.11
CA LYS A 153 -19.20 -34.97 -20.93
C LYS A 153 -19.51 -33.52 -21.18
N PHE A 154 -20.75 -33.19 -21.50
CA PHE A 154 -21.23 -31.80 -21.72
C PHE A 154 -20.98 -30.92 -20.50
N CYS A 155 -21.40 -31.36 -19.34
CA CYS A 155 -21.23 -30.57 -18.13
C CYS A 155 -19.78 -30.55 -17.62
N ARG A 156 -18.98 -31.54 -17.96
CA ARG A 156 -17.53 -31.52 -17.70
C ARG A 156 -16.83 -30.47 -18.60
N TYR A 157 -17.23 -30.36 -19.84
CA TYR A 157 -16.70 -29.35 -20.78
C TYR A 157 -17.02 -27.93 -20.31
N LEU A 158 -18.22 -27.69 -19.78
CA LEU A 158 -18.63 -26.38 -19.27
C LEU A 158 -18.17 -26.08 -17.84
N SER A 159 -17.63 -27.06 -17.11
CA SER A 159 -17.15 -26.81 -15.74
C SER A 159 -15.87 -25.99 -15.75
N LEU A 160 -15.70 -25.15 -14.74
CA LEU A 160 -14.42 -24.53 -14.41
C LEU A 160 -13.68 -25.41 -13.40
N ASP A 161 -12.36 -25.35 -13.43
CA ASP A 161 -11.50 -26.03 -12.44
C ASP A 161 -11.70 -25.44 -11.05
N ASP A 162 -11.98 -24.14 -10.98
CA ASP A 162 -12.32 -23.43 -9.75
C ASP A 162 -13.85 -23.39 -9.53
N THR A 163 -14.33 -24.24 -8.65
CA THR A 163 -15.75 -24.40 -8.36
C THR A 163 -16.38 -23.21 -7.61
N ASP A 164 -15.58 -22.30 -7.02
CA ASP A 164 -16.08 -21.12 -6.34
C ASP A 164 -16.49 -20.02 -7.32
N TYR A 165 -15.93 -20.03 -8.51
CA TYR A 165 -16.19 -19.02 -9.55
C TYR A 165 -17.21 -19.46 -10.60
N CYS A 166 -17.66 -20.69 -10.61
CA CYS A 166 -18.67 -21.15 -11.57
C CYS A 166 -20.03 -20.46 -11.35
N PHE A 167 -20.77 -20.23 -12.43
CA PHE A 167 -22.15 -19.72 -12.32
C PHE A 167 -23.12 -20.85 -11.93
N PRO A 168 -24.02 -20.71 -10.97
CA PRO A 168 -24.37 -19.50 -10.19
C PRO A 168 -23.68 -19.38 -8.82
N HIS A 169 -22.76 -20.24 -8.41
CA HIS A 169 -22.14 -20.18 -7.08
C HIS A 169 -21.49 -18.84 -6.80
N LEU A 170 -20.85 -18.25 -7.81
CA LEU A 170 -20.23 -16.91 -7.69
C LEU A 170 -21.22 -15.82 -7.23
N LEU A 171 -22.53 -15.94 -7.53
CA LEU A 171 -23.55 -14.96 -7.11
C LEU A 171 -23.85 -14.99 -5.61
N VAL A 172 -23.69 -16.15 -4.97
CA VAL A 172 -24.01 -16.37 -3.55
C VAL A 172 -22.76 -16.43 -2.67
N ASN A 173 -21.57 -16.42 -3.26
CA ASN A 173 -20.32 -16.40 -2.53
C ASN A 173 -20.08 -15.00 -1.96
N ASN A 174 -20.33 -14.85 -0.66
CA ASN A 174 -20.15 -13.57 0.03
C ASN A 174 -18.71 -13.03 -0.04
N ASN A 175 -17.70 -13.89 -0.12
CA ASN A 175 -16.31 -13.47 -0.22
C ASN A 175 -16.00 -12.81 -1.57
N LEU A 176 -16.70 -13.22 -2.63
CA LEU A 176 -16.55 -12.66 -3.98
C LEU A 176 -17.37 -11.38 -4.16
N ASN A 177 -18.52 -11.26 -3.47
CA ASN A 177 -19.50 -10.21 -3.73
C ASN A 177 -19.49 -9.09 -2.69
N GLN A 178 -18.77 -9.25 -1.58
CA GLN A 178 -18.59 -8.16 -0.61
C GLN A 178 -17.54 -7.20 -1.11
N ASN A 179 -17.91 -5.91 -1.17
CA ASN A 179 -17.00 -4.81 -1.51
C ASN A 179 -16.45 -4.85 -2.95
N LEU A 180 -17.24 -5.32 -3.90
CA LEU A 180 -16.95 -5.13 -5.31
C LEU A 180 -16.99 -3.64 -5.64
N GLY A 181 -15.86 -3.09 -6.12
CA GLY A 181 -15.68 -1.67 -6.37
C GLY A 181 -16.06 -1.26 -7.78
N VAL A 182 -16.17 0.03 -7.99
CA VAL A 182 -16.39 0.62 -9.31
C VAL A 182 -15.10 1.30 -9.74
N VAL A 183 -14.54 0.90 -10.87
CA VAL A 183 -13.43 1.62 -11.49
C VAL A 183 -14.00 2.77 -12.30
N VAL A 184 -13.55 3.98 -11.97
CA VAL A 184 -13.67 5.14 -12.85
C VAL A 184 -12.32 5.25 -13.55
N ALA A 185 -12.34 5.22 -14.87
CA ALA A 185 -11.14 5.50 -15.66
C ALA A 185 -10.66 6.90 -15.28
N ASP A 186 -9.46 6.99 -14.66
CA ASP A 186 -8.90 8.26 -14.28
C ASP A 186 -8.11 8.81 -15.46
N SER A 187 -8.43 10.04 -15.86
CA SER A 187 -7.77 10.74 -16.94
C SER A 187 -6.48 11.46 -16.52
N GLU A 188 -6.11 11.38 -15.27
CA GLU A 188 -4.95 12.09 -14.71
C GLU A 188 -3.77 11.14 -14.44
N GLY A 189 -3.09 10.72 -15.45
CA GLY A 189 -1.67 10.38 -15.60
C GLY A 189 -0.87 9.71 -14.46
N CYS A 190 -1.46 9.21 -13.36
CA CYS A 190 -0.75 8.43 -12.34
C CYS A 190 -1.11 6.95 -12.40
N LEU A 191 -0.14 6.09 -12.02
CA LEU A 191 -0.37 4.66 -11.88
C LEU A 191 -1.23 4.40 -10.63
N GLN A 192 -2.48 3.95 -10.82
CA GLN A 192 -3.40 3.68 -9.71
C GLN A 192 -3.18 2.27 -9.14
N LEU A 193 -2.86 2.19 -7.87
CA LEU A 193 -2.68 0.93 -7.15
C LEU A 193 -3.61 0.86 -5.92
N CYS A 194 -3.89 -0.35 -5.50
CA CYS A 194 -4.53 -0.66 -4.22
C CYS A 194 -3.56 -1.40 -3.31
N LEU A 195 -3.92 -1.55 -2.06
CA LEU A 195 -3.08 -2.19 -1.06
C LEU A 195 -3.84 -3.31 -0.37
N ALA A 196 -3.12 -4.35 0.04
CA ALA A 196 -3.61 -5.33 0.99
C ALA A 196 -2.78 -5.25 2.27
N GLU A 197 -3.43 -5.08 3.41
CA GLU A 197 -2.76 -5.11 4.71
C GLU A 197 -2.30 -6.52 5.03
N VAL A 198 -1.03 -6.69 5.41
CA VAL A 198 -0.40 -8.00 5.62
C VAL A 198 -0.01 -8.22 7.08
N ALA A 199 0.53 -7.21 7.72
CA ALA A 199 0.88 -7.22 9.13
C ALA A 199 0.66 -5.84 9.74
N ASN A 200 0.36 -5.76 11.03
CA ASN A 200 0.11 -4.50 11.72
C ASN A 200 0.54 -4.54 13.19
N GLY A 201 0.57 -3.37 13.83
CA GLY A 201 0.95 -3.23 15.23
C GLY A 201 2.43 -3.46 15.45
N LEU A 202 3.26 -3.13 14.48
CA LEU A 202 4.71 -3.28 14.48
C LEU A 202 5.39 -2.01 15.00
N ARG A 203 6.53 -2.18 15.68
CA ARG A 203 7.33 -1.08 16.20
C ARG A 203 8.36 -0.65 15.17
N ASN A 204 7.99 0.32 14.35
CA ASN A 204 8.81 0.84 13.27
C ASN A 204 9.45 -0.28 12.42
N PRO A 205 8.67 -1.01 11.58
CA PRO A 205 9.18 -2.14 10.81
C PRO A 205 10.18 -1.66 9.75
N VAL A 206 11.42 -2.10 9.87
CA VAL A 206 12.54 -1.64 9.02
C VAL A 206 12.86 -2.59 7.89
N ALA A 207 12.54 -3.87 8.01
CA ALA A 207 12.78 -4.86 6.97
C ALA A 207 11.71 -5.95 6.97
N MET A 208 11.40 -6.46 5.79
CA MET A 208 10.69 -7.70 5.58
C MET A 208 11.48 -8.53 4.57
N VAL A 209 11.82 -9.76 4.94
CA VAL A 209 12.64 -10.64 4.11
C VAL A 209 12.06 -12.06 4.09
N HIS A 210 12.46 -12.87 3.10
CA HIS A 210 12.12 -14.28 3.01
C HIS A 210 13.38 -15.15 3.03
N ALA A 211 13.24 -16.41 3.45
CA ALA A 211 14.37 -17.32 3.56
C ALA A 211 14.79 -17.99 2.24
N ASN A 212 14.02 -17.82 1.19
CA ASN A 212 14.17 -18.48 -0.10
C ASN A 212 14.33 -20.01 0.01
N ASP A 213 13.56 -20.61 0.90
CA ASP A 213 13.63 -22.06 1.23
C ASP A 213 12.41 -22.86 0.71
N GLY A 214 11.49 -22.21 -0.02
CA GLY A 214 10.28 -22.76 -0.57
C GLY A 214 9.11 -22.76 0.42
N THR A 215 9.25 -22.21 1.62
CA THR A 215 8.17 -22.17 2.62
C THR A 215 7.27 -20.95 2.48
N HIS A 216 7.68 -19.95 1.73
CA HIS A 216 6.98 -18.67 1.55
C HIS A 216 6.64 -17.94 2.86
N ARG A 217 7.28 -18.33 3.97
CA ARG A 217 7.22 -17.56 5.22
C ARG A 217 8.07 -16.30 5.07
N PHE A 218 7.64 -15.25 5.73
CA PHE A 218 8.37 -13.99 5.73
C PHE A 218 8.68 -13.53 7.14
N PHE A 219 9.72 -12.72 7.25
CA PHE A 219 10.28 -12.28 8.53
C PHE A 219 10.25 -10.76 8.54
N ILE A 220 9.61 -10.18 9.55
CA ILE A 220 9.53 -8.73 9.72
C ILE A 220 10.39 -8.33 10.89
N ALA A 221 11.33 -7.43 10.64
CA ALA A 221 12.22 -6.87 11.64
C ALA A 221 11.70 -5.51 12.11
N GLU A 222 11.64 -5.35 13.43
CA GLU A 222 11.34 -4.10 14.11
C GLU A 222 12.64 -3.40 14.51
N GLN A 223 12.69 -2.07 14.43
CA GLN A 223 13.87 -1.24 14.75
C GLN A 223 14.43 -1.53 16.15
N VAL A 224 13.60 -1.94 17.07
CA VAL A 224 13.97 -2.27 18.46
C VAL A 224 14.80 -3.57 18.60
N GLY A 225 14.97 -4.35 17.54
CA GLY A 225 15.73 -5.61 17.58
C GLY A 225 14.91 -6.87 17.74
N LEU A 226 13.63 -6.81 17.36
CA LEU A 226 12.75 -7.98 17.28
C LEU A 226 12.51 -8.39 15.84
N VAL A 227 12.61 -9.67 15.54
CA VAL A 227 12.24 -10.22 14.22
C VAL A 227 11.12 -11.24 14.40
N TRP A 228 10.04 -11.08 13.66
CA TRP A 228 8.85 -11.91 13.74
C TRP A 228 8.70 -12.80 12.53
N THR A 229 8.33 -14.07 12.73
CA THR A 229 7.99 -15.00 11.65
C THR A 229 6.49 -14.95 11.35
N TYR A 230 6.17 -14.79 10.08
CA TYR A 230 4.82 -14.89 9.52
C TYR A 230 4.74 -16.04 8.53
N LEU A 231 3.61 -16.74 8.55
CA LEU A 231 3.31 -17.78 7.58
C LEU A 231 2.62 -17.19 6.33
N PRO A 232 2.54 -17.94 5.22
CA PRO A 232 1.88 -17.47 4.00
C PRO A 232 0.41 -17.01 4.20
N ASP A 233 -0.30 -17.57 5.18
CA ASP A 233 -1.66 -17.19 5.58
C ASP A 233 -1.70 -15.91 6.44
N ARG A 234 -0.59 -15.21 6.63
CA ARG A 234 -0.38 -14.02 7.45
C ARG A 234 -0.50 -14.27 8.96
N SER A 235 -0.65 -15.50 9.41
CA SER A 235 -0.55 -15.80 10.84
C SER A 235 0.88 -15.61 11.34
N ARG A 236 1.03 -15.02 12.53
CA ARG A 236 2.32 -14.74 13.15
C ARG A 236 2.60 -15.75 14.26
N LEU A 237 3.84 -16.20 14.38
CA LEU A 237 4.27 -16.97 15.54
C LEU A 237 4.24 -16.10 16.81
N GLU A 238 3.86 -16.71 17.94
CA GLU A 238 3.78 -16.02 19.23
C GLU A 238 5.15 -15.54 19.73
N LYS A 239 6.20 -16.34 19.46
CA LYS A 239 7.57 -16.00 19.80
C LYS A 239 8.30 -15.36 18.64
N PRO A 240 9.15 -14.35 18.88
CA PRO A 240 9.99 -13.80 17.83
C PRO A 240 10.99 -14.82 17.31
N PHE A 241 11.36 -14.69 16.05
CA PHE A 241 12.44 -15.44 15.41
C PHE A 241 13.79 -15.09 15.99
N LEU A 242 14.03 -13.80 16.21
CA LEU A 242 15.22 -13.23 16.86
C LEU A 242 14.80 -12.13 17.83
N ASN A 243 15.42 -12.08 19.00
CA ASN A 243 15.28 -10.98 19.95
C ASN A 243 16.66 -10.57 20.48
N ILE A 244 17.16 -9.45 19.98
CA ILE A 244 18.40 -8.81 20.43
C ILE A 244 18.16 -7.38 20.94
N SER A 245 16.93 -7.09 21.38
CA SER A 245 16.53 -5.75 21.80
C SER A 245 17.37 -5.18 22.96
N GLU A 246 18.03 -6.02 23.76
CA GLU A 246 18.93 -5.57 24.83
C GLU A 246 20.30 -5.12 24.31
N ALA A 247 20.70 -5.57 23.12
CA ALA A 247 21.98 -5.21 22.49
C ALA A 247 21.87 -4.03 21.52
N VAL A 248 20.67 -3.76 21.03
CA VAL A 248 20.43 -2.74 20.00
C VAL A 248 20.37 -1.35 20.59
N LEU A 249 21.25 -0.47 20.10
CA LEU A 249 21.22 0.96 20.45
C LEU A 249 20.14 1.65 19.63
N THR A 250 19.09 2.12 20.29
CA THR A 250 18.03 2.94 19.70
C THR A 250 17.36 3.79 20.76
N SER A 251 16.57 4.76 20.36
CA SER A 251 15.85 5.64 21.27
C SER A 251 14.34 5.71 20.92
N PRO A 252 13.50 6.21 21.84
CA PRO A 252 12.09 6.44 21.55
C PRO A 252 11.82 7.70 20.71
N TRP A 253 12.85 8.47 20.34
CA TRP A 253 12.68 9.70 19.57
C TRP A 253 12.18 9.39 18.15
N GLU A 254 11.27 10.23 17.64
CA GLU A 254 10.81 10.13 16.26
C GLU A 254 11.96 10.47 15.30
N GLY A 255 12.20 9.57 14.33
CA GLY A 255 13.25 9.75 13.34
C GLY A 255 14.66 9.37 13.81
N ASP A 256 14.82 8.62 14.92
CA ASP A 256 16.09 7.98 15.24
C ASP A 256 16.46 6.98 14.12
N GLU A 257 17.61 7.20 13.47
CA GLU A 257 18.08 6.36 12.36
C GLU A 257 18.81 5.11 12.85
N ARG A 258 19.18 5.04 14.14
CA ARG A 258 19.84 3.90 14.78
C ARG A 258 18.86 2.77 15.04
N GLY A 259 19.40 1.61 15.36
CA GLY A 259 18.61 0.47 15.77
C GLY A 259 19.00 -0.81 15.04
N PHE A 260 18.06 -1.73 15.01
CA PHE A 260 18.12 -2.88 14.10
C PHE A 260 17.70 -2.42 12.72
N LEU A 261 18.59 -2.47 11.74
CA LEU A 261 18.40 -1.80 10.45
C LEU A 261 18.27 -2.78 9.27
N GLY A 262 18.89 -3.96 9.35
CA GLY A 262 18.86 -4.92 8.24
C GLY A 262 18.98 -6.37 8.68
N ILE A 263 18.40 -7.24 7.85
CA ILE A 263 18.49 -8.70 7.98
C ILE A 263 18.48 -9.36 6.61
N VAL A 264 19.29 -10.39 6.43
CA VAL A 264 19.28 -11.19 5.21
C VAL A 264 19.61 -12.66 5.52
N PHE A 265 18.96 -13.56 4.82
CA PHE A 265 19.24 -14.99 4.88
C PHE A 265 20.34 -15.36 3.88
N HIS A 266 21.24 -16.23 4.29
CA HIS A 266 22.26 -16.75 3.39
C HIS A 266 21.61 -17.47 2.19
N PRO A 267 22.10 -17.35 0.95
CA PRO A 267 21.51 -18.03 -0.21
C PRO A 267 21.37 -19.56 -0.06
N LYS A 268 22.22 -20.16 0.78
CA LYS A 268 22.18 -21.58 1.15
C LYS A 268 21.53 -21.82 2.52
N PHE A 269 20.66 -20.92 2.98
CA PHE A 269 20.03 -21.00 4.31
C PHE A 269 19.39 -22.34 4.60
N LYS A 270 18.69 -22.92 3.64
CA LYS A 270 18.09 -24.26 3.74
C LYS A 270 19.07 -25.34 4.21
N PHE A 271 20.37 -25.16 3.97
CA PHE A 271 21.43 -26.14 4.28
C PHE A 271 22.30 -25.70 5.46
N ASN A 272 22.59 -24.41 5.60
CA ASN A 272 23.53 -23.91 6.60
C ASN A 272 22.87 -23.16 7.76
N GLY A 273 21.60 -22.77 7.63
CA GLY A 273 20.83 -22.09 8.65
C GLY A 273 21.37 -20.70 9.05
N LYS A 274 22.17 -20.04 8.20
CA LYS A 274 22.83 -18.77 8.53
C LYS A 274 21.97 -17.56 8.17
N VAL A 275 21.96 -16.59 9.09
CA VAL A 275 21.26 -15.30 8.97
C VAL A 275 22.24 -14.21 9.36
N TYR A 276 22.23 -13.10 8.63
CA TYR A 276 23.05 -11.91 8.91
C TYR A 276 22.17 -10.75 9.27
N VAL A 277 22.60 -9.98 10.26
CA VAL A 277 21.88 -8.81 10.77
C VAL A 277 22.81 -7.62 10.87
N TYR A 278 22.24 -6.43 10.69
CA TYR A 278 22.89 -5.13 10.77
C TYR A 278 22.20 -4.29 11.84
N TYR A 279 22.94 -3.82 12.83
CA TYR A 279 22.36 -3.04 13.92
C TYR A 279 23.37 -2.12 14.59
N SER A 280 22.87 -1.02 15.19
CA SER A 280 23.66 -0.11 16.00
C SER A 280 23.86 -0.65 17.41
N VAL A 281 25.07 -0.49 17.93
CA VAL A 281 25.44 -0.86 19.31
C VAL A 281 26.24 0.26 19.97
N GLU A 282 26.23 0.31 21.31
CA GLU A 282 27.14 1.14 22.09
C GLU A 282 28.25 0.26 22.67
N VAL A 283 29.50 0.55 22.36
CA VAL A 283 30.66 -0.13 22.89
C VAL A 283 31.59 0.88 23.55
N GLN A 284 31.74 0.83 24.88
CA GLN A 284 32.60 1.76 25.63
C GLN A 284 32.25 3.26 25.39
N TYR A 285 30.93 3.56 25.29
CA TYR A 285 30.37 4.89 25.02
C TYR A 285 30.61 5.40 23.56
N GLU A 286 31.05 4.54 22.66
CA GLU A 286 31.17 4.83 21.23
C GLU A 286 30.09 4.06 20.48
N GLU A 287 29.44 4.75 19.54
CA GLU A 287 28.45 4.14 18.67
C GLU A 287 29.16 3.36 17.55
N ARG A 288 28.67 2.17 17.25
CA ARG A 288 29.16 1.32 16.17
C ARG A 288 28.00 0.67 15.42
N ILE A 289 28.23 0.48 14.14
CA ILE A 289 27.51 -0.45 13.33
C ILE A 289 28.09 -1.84 13.56
N ARG A 290 27.23 -2.82 13.83
CA ARG A 290 27.63 -4.21 13.97
C ARG A 290 26.88 -5.08 12.97
N ILE A 291 27.66 -5.92 12.25
CA ILE A 291 27.15 -6.98 11.40
C ILE A 291 27.44 -8.31 12.07
N SER A 292 26.36 -9.05 12.42
CA SER A 292 26.48 -10.36 13.08
C SER A 292 25.87 -11.47 12.22
N GLU A 293 26.50 -12.65 12.29
CA GLU A 293 25.98 -13.93 11.79
C GLU A 293 25.31 -14.66 12.95
N PHE A 294 24.10 -15.16 12.72
CA PHE A 294 23.40 -16.09 13.59
C PHE A 294 23.08 -17.39 12.87
N ARG A 295 22.78 -18.44 13.62
CA ARG A 295 22.28 -19.70 13.10
C ARG A 295 20.90 -20.00 13.61
N ILE A 296 20.13 -20.66 12.76
CA ILE A 296 18.83 -21.20 13.15
C ILE A 296 19.00 -22.24 14.26
N SER A 297 18.05 -22.29 15.18
CA SER A 297 18.01 -23.33 16.22
C SER A 297 17.87 -24.71 15.58
N PRO A 298 18.67 -25.69 16.01
CA PRO A 298 18.57 -27.06 15.49
C PRO A 298 17.20 -27.69 15.78
N ASP A 299 16.49 -27.21 16.79
CA ASP A 299 15.22 -27.76 17.22
C ASP A 299 14.01 -27.03 16.67
N ASP A 300 14.15 -25.79 16.17
CA ASP A 300 13.05 -24.96 15.68
C ASP A 300 13.46 -24.11 14.48
N MET A 301 12.94 -24.46 13.31
CA MET A 301 13.20 -23.74 12.07
C MET A 301 12.66 -22.29 12.06
N ASN A 302 11.94 -21.88 13.08
CA ASN A 302 11.36 -20.52 13.24
C ASN A 302 12.00 -19.75 14.41
N SER A 303 13.16 -20.17 14.88
CA SER A 303 13.88 -19.52 15.97
C SER A 303 15.38 -19.56 15.69
N VAL A 304 16.07 -18.50 16.01
CA VAL A 304 17.53 -18.40 16.00
C VAL A 304 18.10 -18.93 17.30
N ASP A 305 19.25 -19.59 17.23
CA ASP A 305 20.09 -19.85 18.40
C ASP A 305 20.86 -18.57 18.78
N HIS A 306 20.42 -17.88 19.81
CA HIS A 306 21.04 -16.63 20.28
C HIS A 306 22.49 -16.83 20.74
N GLY A 307 22.83 -18.03 21.21
CA GLY A 307 24.21 -18.38 21.58
C GLY A 307 25.15 -18.55 20.39
N SER A 308 24.61 -18.58 19.17
CA SER A 308 25.40 -18.76 17.95
C SER A 308 25.93 -17.46 17.36
N GLU A 309 25.72 -16.31 18.00
CA GLU A 309 26.15 -15.02 17.47
C GLU A 309 27.66 -14.99 17.20
N ARG A 310 27.98 -14.50 15.99
CA ARG A 310 29.36 -14.25 15.56
C ARG A 310 29.41 -12.85 14.94
N VAL A 311 30.12 -11.93 15.59
CA VAL A 311 30.32 -10.59 15.05
C VAL A 311 31.27 -10.69 13.84
N ILE A 312 30.76 -10.37 12.66
CA ILE A 312 31.48 -10.45 11.39
C ILE A 312 32.30 -9.19 11.15
N LEU A 313 31.70 -8.01 11.40
CA LEU A 313 32.30 -6.71 11.15
C LEU A 313 31.73 -5.68 12.12
N GLU A 314 32.59 -4.81 12.63
CA GLU A 314 32.20 -3.58 13.34
C GLU A 314 32.78 -2.37 12.63
N ILE A 315 32.00 -1.28 12.59
CA ILE A 315 32.38 -0.01 11.97
C ILE A 315 32.06 1.09 12.98
N ASP A 316 33.05 1.93 13.31
CA ASP A 316 32.84 3.07 14.19
C ASP A 316 31.92 4.09 13.50
N GLU A 317 30.88 4.53 14.22
CA GLU A 317 29.89 5.47 13.71
C GLU A 317 30.03 6.82 14.43
N PRO A 318 30.50 7.86 13.77
CA PRO A 318 30.82 9.12 14.45
C PRO A 318 29.60 9.97 14.83
N ALA A 319 28.41 9.65 14.30
CA ALA A 319 27.16 10.35 14.63
C ALA A 319 25.96 9.40 14.55
N SER A 320 24.85 9.79 15.19
CA SER A 320 23.64 8.99 15.32
C SER A 320 22.70 9.03 14.10
N ASN A 321 23.17 9.51 12.97
CA ASN A 321 22.42 9.61 11.71
C ASN A 321 23.26 9.19 10.50
N HIS A 322 22.64 8.89 9.39
CA HIS A 322 23.20 8.29 8.18
C HIS A 322 23.80 6.90 8.44
N ASN A 323 23.06 6.10 9.20
CA ASN A 323 23.53 4.79 9.66
C ASN A 323 23.48 3.70 8.55
N GLY A 324 22.96 3.98 7.35
CA GLY A 324 22.79 2.98 6.31
C GLY A 324 21.82 1.86 6.72
N GLY A 325 22.22 0.59 6.55
CA GLY A 325 21.51 -0.53 7.18
C GLY A 325 21.07 -1.66 6.26
N GLU A 326 21.18 -1.53 4.94
CA GLU A 326 20.78 -2.59 4.04
C GLU A 326 21.83 -3.70 3.98
N LEU A 327 21.35 -4.96 3.93
CA LEU A 327 22.13 -6.18 3.70
C LEU A 327 21.51 -6.96 2.55
N LEU A 328 22.29 -7.31 1.55
CA LEU A 328 21.84 -8.11 0.40
C LEU A 328 22.86 -9.19 0.05
N PHE A 329 22.39 -10.31 -0.48
CA PHE A 329 23.24 -11.24 -1.22
C PHE A 329 23.06 -11.02 -2.72
N GLY A 330 24.17 -10.81 -3.43
CA GLY A 330 24.18 -10.79 -4.89
C GLY A 330 24.04 -12.21 -5.50
N ASP A 331 23.78 -12.27 -6.81
CA ASP A 331 23.79 -13.52 -7.57
C ASP A 331 25.16 -14.21 -7.56
N ASP A 332 26.23 -13.44 -7.24
CA ASP A 332 27.60 -13.93 -7.05
C ASP A 332 27.81 -14.67 -5.71
N GLY A 333 26.79 -14.64 -4.85
CA GLY A 333 26.78 -15.28 -3.52
C GLY A 333 27.53 -14.52 -2.45
N TYR A 334 27.97 -13.29 -2.70
CA TYR A 334 28.65 -12.46 -1.72
C TYR A 334 27.67 -11.56 -0.97
N LEU A 335 28.05 -11.19 0.27
CA LEU A 335 27.28 -10.28 1.12
C LEU A 335 27.67 -8.83 0.79
N TYR A 336 26.65 -8.04 0.44
CA TYR A 336 26.72 -6.60 0.23
C TYR A 336 26.22 -5.89 1.47
N ILE A 337 26.96 -4.87 1.93
CA ILE A 337 26.69 -4.11 3.14
C ILE A 337 26.69 -2.63 2.75
N PHE A 338 25.64 -1.90 3.09
CA PHE A 338 25.46 -0.49 2.73
C PHE A 338 25.63 0.39 3.96
N THR A 339 26.58 1.32 3.91
CA THR A 339 26.90 2.21 5.04
C THR A 339 26.69 3.66 4.64
N GLY A 340 26.19 4.48 5.57
CA GLY A 340 26.18 5.93 5.41
C GLY A 340 27.56 6.57 5.60
N ASP A 341 27.64 7.87 5.34
CA ASP A 341 28.89 8.65 5.42
C ASP A 341 29.37 8.93 6.86
N GLY A 342 28.61 8.46 7.87
CA GLY A 342 28.91 8.65 9.30
C GLY A 342 28.25 9.91 9.87
N GLY A 343 27.29 10.47 9.16
CA GLY A 343 26.41 11.51 9.66
C GLY A 343 26.96 12.93 9.56
N MET A 344 26.27 13.84 10.20
CA MET A 344 26.49 15.29 10.18
C MET A 344 26.27 15.91 8.80
N ALA A 345 26.00 17.22 8.77
CA ALA A 345 25.72 17.91 7.52
C ALA A 345 26.97 18.06 6.65
N GLY A 346 26.89 17.56 5.42
CA GLY A 346 27.94 17.75 4.42
C GLY A 346 29.19 16.93 4.61
N ASP A 347 29.10 15.77 5.26
CA ASP A 347 30.22 14.82 5.44
C ASP A 347 31.52 15.53 5.88
N PRO A 348 31.59 16.09 7.10
CA PRO A 348 32.67 16.99 7.49
C PRO A 348 33.97 16.27 7.86
N PHE A 349 34.05 14.98 7.65
CA PHE A 349 35.12 14.11 8.11
C PHE A 349 36.34 14.17 7.14
N GLY A 350 37.42 14.80 7.60
CA GLY A 350 38.63 14.95 6.79
C GLY A 350 38.48 15.91 5.60
N LEU A 351 39.45 15.84 4.68
CA LEU A 351 39.55 16.82 3.57
C LEU A 351 38.45 16.63 2.52
N PHE A 352 38.09 15.39 2.25
CA PHE A 352 37.16 15.00 1.17
C PHE A 352 35.87 14.36 1.65
N GLY A 353 35.69 14.21 2.96
CA GLY A 353 34.61 13.43 3.57
C GLY A 353 34.92 11.92 3.64
N ASN A 354 34.13 11.21 4.42
CA ASN A 354 34.20 9.74 4.49
C ASN A 354 33.80 9.11 3.15
N ALA A 355 32.76 9.64 2.50
CA ALA A 355 32.22 9.07 1.27
C ALA A 355 33.29 8.93 0.16
N GLN A 356 34.14 9.95 -0.05
CA GLN A 356 35.20 9.94 -1.03
C GLN A 356 36.50 9.27 -0.54
N ASN A 357 36.59 8.95 0.76
CA ASN A 357 37.81 8.36 1.33
C ASN A 357 37.71 6.81 1.33
N LYS A 358 38.39 6.15 0.40
CA LYS A 358 38.40 4.68 0.30
C LYS A 358 39.15 3.97 1.44
N SER A 359 39.80 4.70 2.36
CA SER A 359 40.44 4.08 3.54
C SER A 359 39.50 3.87 4.72
N THR A 360 38.28 4.36 4.66
CA THR A 360 37.18 4.10 5.62
C THR A 360 36.10 3.22 4.99
N LEU A 361 35.28 2.61 5.84
CA LEU A 361 34.13 1.78 5.43
C LEU A 361 32.82 2.58 5.37
N LEU A 362 32.84 3.87 5.76
CA LEU A 362 31.68 4.75 5.77
C LEU A 362 31.44 5.40 4.39
N GLY A 363 30.18 5.60 4.00
CA GLY A 363 29.77 6.12 2.70
C GLY A 363 30.08 5.16 1.55
N LYS A 364 29.83 3.88 1.72
CA LYS A 364 30.28 2.80 0.86
C LYS A 364 29.18 1.76 0.61
N VAL A 365 29.34 1.07 -0.49
CA VAL A 365 28.83 -0.30 -0.65
C VAL A 365 30.02 -1.24 -0.46
N LEU A 366 29.97 -2.11 0.56
CA LEU A 366 30.97 -3.09 0.86
C LEU A 366 30.56 -4.45 0.30
N ARG A 367 31.52 -5.31 -0.05
CA ARG A 367 31.25 -6.65 -0.56
C ARG A 367 32.25 -7.63 0.03
N ILE A 368 31.73 -8.64 0.75
CA ILE A 368 32.52 -9.65 1.46
C ILE A 368 32.02 -11.05 1.19
N ASN A 369 32.91 -12.04 1.33
CA ASN A 369 32.58 -13.45 1.21
C ASN A 369 32.49 -14.09 2.59
N VAL A 370 31.28 -14.57 2.94
CA VAL A 370 30.97 -15.24 4.21
C VAL A 370 30.80 -16.77 4.06
N ASP A 371 31.02 -17.29 2.86
CA ASP A 371 30.99 -18.75 2.63
C ASP A 371 32.18 -19.43 3.36
N ASN A 372 31.92 -20.61 3.90
CA ASN A 372 32.92 -21.45 4.58
C ASN A 372 33.72 -20.72 5.68
N ASN A 373 33.05 -19.83 6.44
CA ASN A 373 33.67 -19.06 7.52
C ASN A 373 33.57 -19.74 8.90
N ASP A 374 33.14 -21.00 8.98
CA ASP A 374 32.98 -21.74 10.25
C ASP A 374 34.32 -22.08 10.90
N HIS A 375 35.34 -22.27 10.06
CA HIS A 375 36.72 -22.53 10.49
C HIS A 375 37.65 -21.57 9.72
N GLY A 376 38.22 -20.58 10.39
CA GLY A 376 39.11 -19.59 9.79
C GLY A 376 38.63 -18.15 9.94
N PRO A 377 38.94 -17.25 9.01
CA PRO A 377 38.55 -15.85 9.10
C PRO A 377 37.02 -15.71 9.01
N LEU A 378 36.47 -14.74 9.72
CA LEU A 378 35.02 -14.45 9.78
C LEU A 378 34.44 -14.12 8.39
N TYR A 379 35.23 -13.50 7.54
CA TYR A 379 34.94 -13.27 6.12
C TYR A 379 36.24 -13.23 5.30
N ARG A 380 36.10 -13.26 4.00
CA ARG A 380 37.18 -13.10 3.03
C ARG A 380 36.82 -12.01 2.03
N ILE A 381 37.86 -11.40 1.43
CA ILE A 381 37.66 -10.45 0.36
C ILE A 381 37.44 -11.21 -0.95
N PRO A 382 36.37 -10.93 -1.72
CA PRO A 382 36.19 -11.44 -3.06
C PRO A 382 37.39 -11.08 -3.94
N PRO A 383 37.97 -12.02 -4.72
CA PRO A 383 39.23 -11.79 -5.46
C PRO A 383 39.07 -10.75 -6.57
N ASP A 384 37.86 -10.43 -6.95
CA ASP A 384 37.50 -9.44 -7.96
C ASP A 384 37.00 -8.11 -7.40
N ASN A 385 37.12 -7.86 -6.09
CA ASN A 385 36.79 -6.54 -5.53
C ASN A 385 37.69 -5.47 -6.18
N PRO A 386 37.11 -4.28 -6.49
CA PRO A 386 37.79 -3.33 -7.38
C PRO A 386 39.05 -2.67 -6.81
N PHE A 387 39.16 -2.57 -5.48
CA PHE A 387 40.20 -1.79 -4.82
C PHE A 387 41.23 -2.63 -4.05
N ILE A 388 41.28 -3.96 -4.28
CA ILE A 388 42.17 -4.89 -3.55
C ILE A 388 43.68 -4.55 -3.76
N ASN A 389 44.01 -3.95 -4.87
CA ASN A 389 45.39 -3.59 -5.21
C ASN A 389 45.70 -2.09 -5.04
N GLU A 390 44.67 -1.31 -4.58
CA GLU A 390 44.87 0.13 -4.38
C GLU A 390 45.44 0.41 -2.99
N PRO A 391 46.63 1.05 -2.92
CA PRO A 391 47.25 1.37 -1.64
C PRO A 391 46.33 2.23 -0.76
N LYS A 392 46.19 1.86 0.49
CA LYS A 392 45.34 2.50 1.53
C LYS A 392 43.82 2.38 1.32
N ALA A 393 43.36 1.85 0.23
CA ALA A 393 41.90 1.54 0.13
C ALA A 393 41.55 0.29 0.98
N ARG A 394 40.37 0.30 1.53
CA ARG A 394 39.80 -0.87 2.19
C ARG A 394 39.40 -1.89 1.11
N PRO A 395 39.85 -3.14 1.20
CA PRO A 395 39.57 -4.14 0.18
C PRO A 395 38.10 -4.61 0.16
N GLU A 396 37.34 -4.32 1.20
CA GLU A 396 35.91 -4.57 1.29
C GLU A 396 35.09 -3.69 0.34
N VAL A 397 35.61 -2.53 -0.05
CA VAL A 397 34.88 -1.52 -0.82
C VAL A 397 34.55 -2.04 -2.23
N TYR A 398 33.25 -2.03 -2.55
CA TYR A 398 32.72 -2.35 -3.87
C TYR A 398 32.39 -1.10 -4.69
N ALA A 399 31.76 -0.10 -4.05
CA ALA A 399 31.47 1.22 -4.60
C ALA A 399 31.61 2.27 -3.48
N TYR A 400 31.78 3.55 -3.84
CA TYR A 400 32.02 4.63 -2.89
C TYR A 400 31.36 5.93 -3.32
N GLY A 401 31.39 6.95 -2.46
CA GLY A 401 30.78 8.24 -2.77
C GLY A 401 29.27 8.26 -2.49
N ALA A 402 28.76 7.35 -1.65
CA ALA A 402 27.41 7.34 -1.18
C ALA A 402 27.23 8.23 0.06
N ARG A 403 26.07 8.88 0.19
CA ARG A 403 25.73 9.62 1.41
C ARG A 403 25.06 8.72 2.45
N ASN A 404 23.88 8.18 2.11
CA ASN A 404 23.13 7.32 2.99
C ASN A 404 22.17 6.44 2.15
N MET A 405 22.72 5.43 1.47
CA MET A 405 21.94 4.46 0.71
C MET A 405 21.09 3.64 1.67
N TRP A 406 19.83 4.11 1.88
CA TRP A 406 18.95 3.56 2.92
C TRP A 406 18.38 2.19 2.55
N ARG A 407 17.75 2.06 1.36
CA ARG A 407 17.28 0.77 0.85
C ARG A 407 17.73 0.55 -0.57
N CYS A 408 18.22 -0.66 -0.77
CA CYS A 408 18.71 -1.14 -2.04
C CYS A 408 18.06 -2.48 -2.39
N SER A 409 18.07 -2.85 -3.66
CA SER A 409 17.55 -4.14 -4.12
C SER A 409 18.23 -4.59 -5.41
N PHE A 410 18.41 -5.91 -5.56
CA PHE A 410 18.78 -6.50 -6.83
C PHE A 410 17.53 -6.75 -7.68
N ASP A 411 17.55 -6.35 -8.95
CA ASP A 411 16.54 -6.78 -9.92
C ASP A 411 16.67 -8.29 -10.17
N ARG A 412 15.62 -9.05 -9.85
CA ARG A 412 15.56 -10.51 -10.13
C ARG A 412 15.60 -10.84 -11.61
N GLY A 413 15.37 -9.83 -12.45
CA GLY A 413 15.21 -9.97 -13.89
C GLY A 413 13.83 -10.47 -14.31
N ASP A 414 13.50 -10.20 -15.54
CA ASP A 414 12.25 -10.69 -16.14
C ASP A 414 12.14 -12.22 -15.98
N PRO A 415 10.98 -12.76 -15.56
CA PRO A 415 10.83 -14.18 -15.29
C PRO A 415 11.21 -15.11 -16.46
N TYR A 416 10.99 -14.63 -17.69
CA TYR A 416 11.20 -15.41 -18.91
C TYR A 416 12.54 -15.09 -19.59
N THR A 417 12.82 -13.81 -19.81
CA THR A 417 14.02 -13.35 -20.57
C THR A 417 15.24 -13.16 -19.70
N LYS A 418 15.09 -13.08 -18.37
CA LYS A 418 16.12 -12.74 -17.38
C LYS A 418 16.69 -11.32 -17.58
N GLU A 419 16.06 -10.50 -18.38
CA GLU A 419 16.48 -9.12 -18.62
C GLU A 419 16.44 -8.30 -17.34
N GLY A 420 17.45 -7.45 -17.14
CA GLY A 420 17.62 -6.63 -15.94
C GLY A 420 18.21 -7.36 -14.73
N LYS A 421 18.38 -8.69 -14.80
CA LYS A 421 18.86 -9.49 -13.67
C LYS A 421 20.21 -9.02 -13.15
N GLY A 422 20.30 -8.83 -11.83
CA GLY A 422 21.53 -8.49 -11.13
C GLY A 422 21.87 -7.00 -11.12
N ARG A 423 21.02 -6.11 -11.67
CA ARG A 423 21.17 -4.67 -11.48
C ARG A 423 20.84 -4.30 -10.04
N LEU A 424 21.71 -3.51 -9.42
CA LEU A 424 21.57 -3.08 -8.02
C LEU A 424 21.04 -1.65 -7.97
N PHE A 425 19.79 -1.49 -7.57
CA PHE A 425 19.13 -0.20 -7.40
C PHE A 425 19.22 0.26 -5.96
N CYS A 426 19.56 1.52 -5.74
CA CYS A 426 19.62 2.13 -4.42
C CYS A 426 18.94 3.51 -4.42
N GLY A 427 18.27 3.84 -3.30
CA GLY A 427 17.91 5.22 -2.98
C GLY A 427 18.97 5.81 -2.07
N ASP A 428 19.68 6.86 -2.52
CA ASP A 428 20.67 7.59 -1.72
C ASP A 428 20.05 8.90 -1.21
N VAL A 429 19.96 9.03 0.11
CA VAL A 429 19.30 10.18 0.76
C VAL A 429 20.15 11.43 0.60
N GLY A 430 19.57 12.48 0.04
CA GLY A 430 20.21 13.75 -0.18
C GLY A 430 20.36 14.63 1.06
N GLN A 431 20.99 15.78 0.92
CA GLN A 431 21.29 16.68 2.03
C GLN A 431 20.33 17.87 2.11
N ASN A 432 20.22 18.65 1.02
CA ASN A 432 19.52 19.94 1.05
C ASN A 432 18.56 20.16 -0.14
N LYS A 433 18.83 19.52 -1.28
CA LYS A 433 18.17 19.89 -2.54
C LYS A 433 17.54 18.73 -3.29
N PHE A 434 18.21 17.59 -3.34
CA PHE A 434 17.82 16.46 -4.18
C PHE A 434 17.92 15.15 -3.43
N GLU A 435 16.99 14.29 -3.72
CA GLU A 435 17.02 12.86 -3.46
C GLU A 435 17.35 12.14 -4.76
N GLU A 436 18.03 10.98 -4.71
CA GLU A 436 18.48 10.30 -5.91
C GLU A 436 18.31 8.79 -5.91
N ILE A 437 18.14 8.23 -7.10
CA ILE A 437 18.11 6.79 -7.36
C ILE A 437 19.29 6.43 -8.25
N ASP A 438 20.07 5.47 -7.78
CA ASP A 438 21.26 4.98 -8.43
C ASP A 438 21.14 3.53 -8.88
N ILE A 439 21.84 3.19 -9.98
CA ILE A 439 22.20 1.80 -10.28
C ILE A 439 23.66 1.62 -9.91
N VAL A 440 23.89 0.82 -8.86
CA VAL A 440 25.22 0.67 -8.28
C VAL A 440 26.03 -0.37 -9.03
N GLU A 441 27.18 0.05 -9.53
CA GLU A 441 28.15 -0.75 -10.29
C GLU A 441 29.50 -0.84 -9.57
N LYS A 442 30.21 -1.92 -9.86
CA LYS A 442 31.52 -2.23 -9.27
C LYS A 442 32.56 -1.16 -9.59
N GLY A 443 33.21 -0.61 -8.55
CA GLY A 443 34.32 0.33 -8.66
C GLY A 443 33.89 1.77 -8.89
N LYS A 444 32.60 2.08 -8.97
CA LYS A 444 32.09 3.40 -9.29
C LYS A 444 32.02 4.32 -8.08
N ASN A 445 32.06 5.63 -8.37
CA ASN A 445 31.90 6.74 -7.43
C ASN A 445 30.55 7.40 -7.65
N TYR A 446 29.75 7.56 -6.59
CA TYR A 446 28.38 8.14 -6.64
C TYR A 446 28.36 9.63 -6.24
N GLY A 447 29.53 10.24 -6.18
CA GLY A 447 29.72 11.70 -6.23
C GLY A 447 29.56 12.43 -4.90
N TRP A 448 28.96 11.88 -3.86
CA TRP A 448 28.85 12.56 -2.57
C TRP A 448 30.26 12.73 -1.93
N ARG A 449 30.67 13.88 -1.37
CA ARG A 449 29.88 15.12 -1.22
C ARG A 449 30.16 16.15 -2.34
N ALA A 450 30.83 15.78 -3.42
CA ALA A 450 31.03 16.70 -4.52
C ALA A 450 29.70 17.08 -5.19
N ARG A 451 28.81 16.12 -5.33
CA ARG A 451 27.47 16.31 -5.91
C ARG A 451 26.35 15.91 -4.98
N GLU A 452 25.17 16.44 -5.26
CA GLU A 452 23.88 16.05 -4.74
C GLU A 452 22.90 16.04 -5.93
N GLY A 453 22.43 14.85 -6.32
CA GLY A 453 21.75 14.67 -7.59
C GLY A 453 22.63 15.10 -8.78
N PHE A 454 22.02 15.80 -9.71
CA PHE A 454 22.74 16.38 -10.86
C PHE A 454 23.51 17.67 -10.54
N SER A 455 23.39 18.17 -9.31
CA SER A 455 23.93 19.48 -8.93
C SER A 455 25.24 19.37 -8.17
N CYS A 456 26.07 20.38 -8.35
CA CYS A 456 27.29 20.54 -7.58
C CYS A 456 26.98 20.97 -6.14
N TYR A 457 27.41 20.19 -5.15
CA TYR A 457 27.30 20.52 -3.73
C TYR A 457 28.56 21.21 -3.21
N ASP A 458 29.71 20.53 -3.22
CA ASP A 458 31.02 21.14 -2.92
C ASP A 458 31.72 21.56 -4.22
N LYS A 459 31.73 22.90 -4.49
CA LYS A 459 32.31 23.46 -5.71
C LYS A 459 33.76 23.11 -5.91
N LYS A 460 34.54 22.93 -4.83
CA LYS A 460 35.96 22.61 -4.94
C LYS A 460 36.20 21.18 -5.43
N LEU A 461 35.35 20.27 -4.96
CA LEU A 461 35.40 18.85 -5.33
C LEU A 461 34.77 18.63 -6.72
N CYS A 462 33.61 19.22 -6.95
CA CYS A 462 32.82 19.08 -8.16
C CYS A 462 33.53 19.63 -9.42
N THR A 463 34.36 20.68 -9.29
CA THR A 463 35.14 21.22 -10.41
C THR A 463 36.48 20.54 -10.62
N ASN A 464 36.79 19.54 -9.80
CA ASN A 464 38.01 18.75 -9.98
C ASN A 464 37.84 17.82 -11.18
N SER A 465 38.70 17.98 -12.18
CA SER A 465 38.70 17.15 -13.39
C SER A 465 39.02 15.67 -13.16
N SER A 466 39.50 15.34 -11.95
CA SER A 466 39.78 13.95 -11.55
C SER A 466 38.58 13.28 -10.89
N LEU A 467 37.45 13.99 -10.71
CA LEU A 467 36.22 13.40 -10.22
C LEU A 467 35.62 12.56 -11.35
N ASP A 468 35.65 11.24 -11.17
CA ASP A 468 35.02 10.26 -12.08
C ASP A 468 33.76 9.71 -11.38
N ASP A 469 32.71 10.52 -11.36
CA ASP A 469 31.43 10.20 -10.69
C ASP A 469 30.37 9.77 -11.69
N VAL A 470 29.54 8.80 -11.24
CA VAL A 470 28.36 8.34 -11.95
C VAL A 470 27.17 9.18 -11.48
N LEU A 471 26.41 9.71 -12.43
CA LEU A 471 25.20 10.47 -12.15
C LEU A 471 24.02 9.52 -11.88
N PRO A 472 23.07 9.91 -11.03
CA PRO A 472 21.90 9.11 -10.73
C PRO A 472 21.03 8.89 -11.98
N ILE A 473 20.31 7.77 -12.04
CA ILE A 473 19.32 7.52 -13.10
C ILE A 473 18.09 8.45 -12.95
N TYR A 474 17.82 8.90 -11.73
CA TYR A 474 16.76 9.84 -11.42
C TYR A 474 17.08 10.62 -10.15
N ALA A 475 16.79 11.91 -10.16
CA ALA A 475 16.85 12.74 -8.97
C ALA A 475 15.66 13.70 -8.91
N TYR A 476 15.13 13.94 -7.70
CA TYR A 476 14.00 14.83 -7.49
C TYR A 476 14.28 15.84 -6.37
N PRO A 477 13.74 17.09 -6.50
CA PRO A 477 14.02 18.15 -5.55
C PRO A 477 13.23 17.97 -4.25
N HIS A 478 13.70 18.56 -3.15
CA HIS A 478 13.11 18.51 -1.82
C HIS A 478 11.68 19.06 -1.70
N LYS A 479 11.20 19.80 -2.70
CA LYS A 479 9.77 20.16 -2.79
C LYS A 479 8.86 19.00 -3.19
N ILE A 480 9.41 17.89 -3.71
CA ILE A 480 8.69 16.65 -4.03
C ILE A 480 8.76 15.68 -2.85
N GLY A 481 9.95 15.44 -2.30
CA GLY A 481 10.22 14.59 -1.16
C GLY A 481 11.56 14.95 -0.54
N LYS A 482 11.85 14.48 0.67
CA LYS A 482 13.02 14.92 1.45
C LYS A 482 13.84 13.80 2.05
N SER A 483 13.48 12.55 1.76
CA SER A 483 14.21 11.38 2.24
C SER A 483 13.75 10.18 1.42
N VAL A 484 14.49 9.89 0.35
CA VAL A 484 14.20 8.73 -0.48
C VAL A 484 14.37 7.44 0.33
N THR A 485 13.35 6.59 0.29
CA THR A 485 13.42 5.30 0.96
C THR A 485 14.20 4.28 0.11
N GLY A 486 14.12 4.36 -1.20
CA GLY A 486 14.50 3.30 -2.13
C GLY A 486 13.31 2.43 -2.49
N GLY A 487 13.53 1.29 -3.14
CA GLY A 487 12.46 0.45 -3.67
C GLY A 487 12.95 -0.81 -4.38
N TYR A 488 12.04 -1.40 -5.19
CA TYR A 488 12.29 -2.64 -5.92
C TYR A 488 11.79 -2.57 -7.35
N VAL A 489 12.45 -3.28 -8.26
CA VAL A 489 11.88 -3.60 -9.58
C VAL A 489 10.86 -4.71 -9.41
N TYR A 490 9.61 -4.45 -9.75
CA TYR A 490 8.57 -5.47 -9.65
C TYR A 490 8.82 -6.64 -10.61
N ARG A 491 8.85 -7.86 -10.10
CA ARG A 491 9.04 -9.10 -10.86
C ARG A 491 8.07 -10.21 -10.44
N GLY A 492 7.03 -9.86 -9.69
CA GLY A 492 5.98 -10.76 -9.29
C GLY A 492 5.10 -11.20 -10.46
N CYS A 493 4.30 -12.21 -10.20
CA CYS A 493 3.37 -12.79 -11.16
C CYS A 493 1.99 -12.10 -11.17
N GLU A 494 1.51 -11.66 -9.99
CA GLU A 494 0.12 -11.25 -9.79
C GLU A 494 -0.28 -9.96 -10.50
N SER A 495 0.67 -9.06 -10.79
CA SER A 495 0.43 -7.74 -11.40
C SER A 495 1.27 -7.56 -12.67
N PRO A 496 0.90 -8.18 -13.81
CA PRO A 496 1.73 -8.22 -15.02
C PRO A 496 2.12 -6.85 -15.59
N ASN A 497 1.27 -5.82 -15.40
CA ASN A 497 1.56 -4.47 -15.88
C ASN A 497 2.75 -3.82 -15.16
N LEU A 498 3.05 -4.27 -13.95
CA LEU A 498 4.16 -3.74 -13.15
C LEU A 498 5.51 -4.36 -13.49
N ASN A 499 5.55 -5.44 -14.29
CA ASN A 499 6.81 -6.12 -14.61
C ASN A 499 7.83 -5.15 -15.22
N GLY A 500 9.00 -5.05 -14.58
CA GLY A 500 10.08 -4.15 -14.98
C GLY A 500 9.93 -2.69 -14.54
N VAL A 501 8.93 -2.38 -13.75
CA VAL A 501 8.74 -1.05 -13.14
C VAL A 501 9.47 -1.02 -11.80
N TYR A 502 10.39 -0.08 -11.62
CA TYR A 502 11.00 0.19 -10.31
C TYR A 502 10.04 1.06 -9.50
N ILE A 503 9.59 0.55 -8.36
CA ILE A 503 8.67 1.23 -7.46
C ILE A 503 9.42 1.60 -6.19
N PHE A 504 9.35 2.86 -5.80
CA PHE A 504 10.06 3.42 -4.67
C PHE A 504 9.23 4.45 -3.92
N GLY A 505 9.69 4.88 -2.77
CA GLY A 505 8.99 5.83 -1.91
C GLY A 505 9.89 6.89 -1.30
N ASP A 506 9.23 7.86 -0.67
CA ASP A 506 9.87 8.90 0.13
C ASP A 506 9.32 8.88 1.55
N PHE A 507 10.21 8.83 2.53
CA PHE A 507 9.86 8.72 3.94
C PHE A 507 9.10 9.95 4.46
N MET A 508 9.58 11.15 4.14
CA MET A 508 9.03 12.38 4.70
C MET A 508 7.72 12.81 4.03
N SER A 509 7.65 12.71 2.71
CA SER A 509 6.43 13.09 1.97
C SER A 509 5.38 12.00 1.92
N GLY A 510 5.77 10.74 2.15
CA GLY A 510 4.89 9.58 2.01
C GLY A 510 4.44 9.32 0.59
N ARG A 511 5.19 9.80 -0.40
CA ARG A 511 4.91 9.55 -1.81
C ARG A 511 5.38 8.17 -2.23
N LEU A 512 4.57 7.53 -3.04
CA LEU A 512 4.94 6.35 -3.82
C LEU A 512 5.14 6.79 -5.26
N MET A 513 6.25 6.36 -5.85
CA MET A 513 6.73 6.79 -7.16
C MET A 513 7.21 5.59 -7.97
N SER A 514 7.31 5.74 -9.27
CA SER A 514 7.82 4.67 -10.12
C SER A 514 8.69 5.19 -11.25
N LEU A 515 9.66 4.37 -11.66
CA LEU A 515 10.50 4.58 -12.82
C LEU A 515 10.35 3.40 -13.79
N LYS A 516 10.16 3.69 -15.05
CA LYS A 516 10.12 2.69 -16.12
C LYS A 516 11.18 3.01 -17.14
N GLU A 517 12.04 2.04 -17.41
CA GLU A 517 13.07 2.19 -18.42
C GLU A 517 12.51 2.18 -19.84
N ASN A 518 12.85 3.18 -20.63
CA ASN A 518 12.67 3.14 -22.08
C ASN A 518 13.87 2.44 -22.70
N ARG A 519 13.71 1.18 -23.06
CA ARG A 519 14.78 0.33 -23.58
C ARG A 519 15.41 0.81 -24.90
N ALA A 520 14.67 1.61 -25.66
CA ALA A 520 15.16 2.13 -26.93
C ALA A 520 16.14 3.29 -26.75
N THR A 521 15.96 4.10 -25.71
CA THR A 521 16.78 5.30 -25.44
C THR A 521 17.67 5.14 -24.22
N GLY A 522 17.39 4.22 -23.31
CA GLY A 522 18.03 4.08 -22.00
C GLY A 522 17.54 5.10 -20.96
N ASP A 523 16.56 5.94 -21.32
CA ASP A 523 16.04 6.95 -20.41
C ASP A 523 15.01 6.35 -19.44
N TRP A 524 14.90 6.92 -18.24
CA TRP A 524 13.95 6.53 -17.23
C TRP A 524 12.75 7.46 -17.19
N GLN A 525 11.56 6.92 -17.39
CA GLN A 525 10.30 7.64 -17.32
C GLN A 525 9.74 7.58 -15.88
N TYR A 526 9.57 8.74 -15.28
CA TYR A 526 8.92 8.91 -13.99
C TYR A 526 7.40 8.88 -14.13
N ASN A 527 6.74 8.22 -13.16
CA ASN A 527 5.30 8.31 -12.95
C ASN A 527 5.02 8.34 -11.43
N GLU A 528 4.04 9.16 -11.05
CA GLU A 528 3.49 9.16 -9.69
C GLU A 528 2.63 7.91 -9.50
N ILE A 529 2.62 7.36 -8.27
CA ILE A 529 1.69 6.30 -7.88
C ILE A 529 0.59 6.92 -7.02
N CYS A 530 -0.66 6.76 -7.48
CA CYS A 530 -1.85 7.19 -6.76
C CYS A 530 -2.53 5.99 -6.11
N MET A 531 -3.10 6.20 -4.93
CA MET A 531 -4.01 5.22 -4.38
C MET A 531 -5.34 5.28 -5.13
N GLY A 532 -5.81 4.13 -5.54
CA GLY A 532 -7.09 3.97 -6.20
C GLY A 532 -8.23 4.61 -5.39
N THR A 533 -9.27 5.04 -6.08
CA THR A 533 -10.46 5.59 -5.42
C THR A 533 -11.14 4.51 -4.57
N GLY A 534 -12.09 4.90 -3.71
CA GLY A 534 -12.92 3.93 -2.99
C GLY A 534 -13.69 2.98 -3.89
N GLN A 535 -13.78 3.27 -5.18
CA GLN A 535 -14.37 2.41 -6.18
C GLN A 535 -13.36 1.41 -6.77
N THR A 536 -12.17 1.89 -7.10
CA THR A 536 -11.08 1.06 -7.65
C THR A 536 -10.61 -0.02 -6.68
N CYS A 537 -10.58 0.27 -5.38
CA CYS A 537 -10.08 -0.65 -4.35
C CYS A 537 -11.18 -1.35 -3.54
N MET A 538 -12.45 -1.29 -3.97
CA MET A 538 -13.58 -1.92 -3.27
C MET A 538 -13.65 -3.44 -3.52
N PHE A 539 -12.51 -4.12 -3.43
CA PHE A 539 -12.42 -5.58 -3.47
C PHE A 539 -12.19 -6.12 -2.06
N PRO A 540 -12.60 -7.37 -1.78
CA PRO A 540 -12.36 -7.97 -0.48
C PRO A 540 -10.88 -7.88 -0.05
N GLY A 541 -10.64 -7.26 1.11
CA GLY A 541 -9.31 -7.13 1.69
C GLY A 541 -8.41 -6.05 1.09
N LEU A 542 -8.87 -5.30 0.07
CA LEU A 542 -8.13 -4.17 -0.46
C LEU A 542 -8.51 -2.86 0.23
N ILE A 543 -7.52 -1.98 0.32
CA ILE A 543 -7.61 -0.65 0.89
C ILE A 543 -6.91 0.35 -0.03
N ASN A 544 -7.12 1.64 0.23
CA ASN A 544 -6.56 2.73 -0.58
C ASN A 544 -5.91 3.83 0.27
N ASN A 545 -5.37 3.45 1.39
CA ASN A 545 -4.68 4.36 2.30
C ASN A 545 -3.55 3.65 3.02
N TYR A 546 -2.55 4.41 3.43
CA TYR A 546 -1.42 3.95 4.23
C TYR A 546 -0.91 5.11 5.10
N TYR A 547 -0.03 4.81 6.04
CA TYR A 547 0.59 5.81 6.90
C TYR A 547 1.70 6.57 6.15
N GLN A 548 1.89 7.83 6.52
CA GLN A 548 2.74 8.77 5.79
C GLN A 548 4.21 8.35 5.72
N TYR A 549 4.80 7.86 6.81
CA TYR A 549 6.23 7.60 6.84
C TYR A 549 6.53 6.22 6.23
N ILE A 550 7.01 6.22 4.98
CA ILE A 550 7.40 5.00 4.26
C ILE A 550 8.83 4.64 4.66
N ILE A 551 8.96 3.58 5.47
CA ILE A 551 10.23 3.20 6.10
C ILE A 551 11.08 2.31 5.19
N SER A 552 10.44 1.34 4.51
CA SER A 552 11.14 0.31 3.76
C SER A 552 10.25 -0.35 2.72
N PHE A 553 10.90 -1.05 1.80
CA PHE A 553 10.26 -1.90 0.78
C PHE A 553 10.75 -3.34 0.94
N ALA A 554 10.01 -4.26 0.33
CA ALA A 554 10.35 -5.67 0.34
C ALA A 554 9.71 -6.42 -0.83
N GLU A 555 10.24 -7.58 -1.15
CA GLU A 555 9.56 -8.56 -1.99
C GLU A 555 9.42 -9.89 -1.25
N ASP A 556 8.39 -10.66 -1.58
CA ASP A 556 8.26 -12.02 -1.08
C ASP A 556 9.04 -13.03 -1.96
N GLU A 557 9.02 -14.29 -1.57
CA GLU A 557 9.70 -15.36 -2.29
C GLU A 557 9.21 -15.54 -3.74
N ALA A 558 7.95 -15.10 -4.01
CA ALA A 558 7.35 -15.10 -5.35
C ALA A 558 7.67 -13.83 -6.16
N GLY A 559 8.28 -12.81 -5.56
CA GLY A 559 8.62 -11.54 -6.18
C GLY A 559 7.49 -10.51 -6.14
N GLU A 560 6.44 -10.74 -5.35
CA GLU A 560 5.41 -9.74 -5.11
C GLU A 560 5.94 -8.63 -4.21
N LEU A 561 5.49 -7.40 -4.42
CA LEU A 561 6.06 -6.20 -3.79
C LEU A 561 5.26 -5.74 -2.59
N TYR A 562 5.99 -5.35 -1.55
CA TYR A 562 5.47 -4.83 -0.28
C TYR A 562 6.19 -3.54 0.09
N PHE A 563 5.55 -2.74 0.92
CA PHE A 563 6.22 -1.65 1.63
C PHE A 563 5.74 -1.58 3.08
N MET A 564 6.56 -0.97 3.90
CA MET A 564 6.30 -0.76 5.32
C MET A 564 6.17 0.72 5.60
N SER A 565 5.11 1.11 6.31
CA SER A 565 4.98 2.48 6.76
C SER A 565 4.40 2.59 8.16
N THR A 566 4.57 3.75 8.78
CA THR A 566 4.10 4.04 10.13
C THR A 566 3.49 5.44 10.22
N GLY A 567 2.59 5.61 11.19
CA GLY A 567 2.07 6.93 11.55
C GLY A 567 2.98 7.68 12.52
N VAL A 568 3.88 6.95 13.23
CA VAL A 568 4.84 7.49 14.19
C VAL A 568 6.16 6.75 14.01
N PRO A 569 7.20 7.39 13.46
CA PRO A 569 8.48 6.76 13.17
C PRO A 569 9.35 6.66 14.44
N SER A 570 8.96 5.81 15.36
CA SER A 570 9.62 5.57 16.63
C SER A 570 9.74 4.08 16.92
N ALA A 571 10.89 3.64 17.41
CA ALA A 571 11.17 2.27 17.79
C ALA A 571 10.23 1.71 18.87
N THR A 572 9.54 2.57 19.62
CA THR A 572 8.62 2.17 20.68
C THR A 572 7.15 2.19 20.28
N ALA A 573 6.77 2.88 19.20
CA ALA A 573 5.39 3.06 18.79
C ALA A 573 4.89 1.88 17.93
N PRO A 574 3.85 1.11 18.33
CA PRO A 574 3.35 -0.05 17.59
C PRO A 574 2.36 0.34 16.48
N ASN A 575 2.73 1.34 15.66
CA ASN A 575 1.89 1.91 14.61
C ASN A 575 2.32 1.50 13.19
N GLY A 576 3.32 0.61 13.09
CA GLY A 576 3.82 0.13 11.82
C GLY A 576 2.91 -0.90 11.17
N VAL A 577 2.80 -0.83 9.86
CA VAL A 577 1.98 -1.70 9.00
C VAL A 577 2.77 -2.10 7.76
N VAL A 578 2.58 -3.34 7.33
CA VAL A 578 3.10 -3.88 6.07
C VAL A 578 1.96 -3.99 5.07
N TYR A 579 2.16 -3.44 3.89
CA TYR A 579 1.20 -3.44 2.79
C TYR A 579 1.76 -4.18 1.58
N LYS A 580 0.96 -5.07 0.98
CA LYS A 580 1.20 -5.63 -0.35
C LYS A 580 0.65 -4.67 -1.40
N MET A 581 1.39 -4.40 -2.45
CA MET A 581 0.95 -3.56 -3.56
C MET A 581 0.17 -4.40 -4.57
N VAL A 582 -0.95 -3.87 -5.06
CA VAL A 582 -1.87 -4.58 -5.94
C VAL A 582 -2.31 -3.68 -7.09
N ASP A 583 -2.02 -4.08 -8.32
CA ASP A 583 -2.60 -3.45 -9.52
C ASP A 583 -3.96 -4.11 -9.80
N THR A 584 -5.03 -3.35 -9.64
CA THR A 584 -6.41 -3.81 -9.92
C THR A 584 -6.81 -3.65 -11.37
N SER A 585 -6.00 -2.97 -12.19
CA SER A 585 -6.29 -2.78 -13.60
C SER A 585 -6.06 -4.05 -14.42
N ARG A 586 -5.10 -4.87 -14.03
CA ARG A 586 -4.83 -6.16 -14.64
C ARG A 586 -4.18 -7.11 -13.64
N ARG A 587 -4.83 -8.24 -13.42
CA ARG A 587 -4.34 -9.33 -12.57
C ARG A 587 -3.98 -10.54 -13.43
N ALA A 588 -3.05 -11.35 -12.95
CA ALA A 588 -2.84 -12.65 -13.56
C ALA A 588 -4.04 -13.56 -13.32
N PRO A 589 -4.32 -14.51 -14.21
CA PRO A 589 -5.39 -15.49 -14.04
C PRO A 589 -5.32 -16.21 -12.69
N PRO A 590 -6.45 -16.54 -12.08
CA PRO A 590 -6.50 -17.36 -10.87
C PRO A 590 -5.73 -18.67 -11.07
N GLY A 591 -4.90 -19.00 -10.07
CA GLY A 591 -4.09 -20.21 -10.12
C GLY A 591 -2.77 -20.12 -10.89
N LYS A 592 -2.61 -19.18 -11.84
CA LYS A 592 -1.34 -19.02 -12.60
C LYS A 592 -0.15 -18.67 -11.69
N CYS A 593 -0.40 -17.83 -10.70
CA CYS A 593 0.62 -17.38 -9.74
C CYS A 593 0.62 -18.21 -8.45
N ARG A 594 -0.16 -19.28 -8.40
CA ARG A 594 -0.25 -20.12 -7.21
C ARG A 594 1.04 -20.89 -7.02
N VAL A 595 1.72 -20.61 -5.93
CA VAL A 595 2.85 -21.39 -5.45
C VAL A 595 2.40 -22.17 -4.22
N GLU A 596 2.60 -23.48 -4.19
CA GLU A 596 2.32 -24.27 -3.01
C GLU A 596 3.52 -24.22 -2.07
N PRO A 597 3.40 -23.59 -0.88
CA PRO A 597 4.50 -23.49 0.04
C PRO A 597 4.85 -24.85 0.63
N LEU A 598 6.13 -25.07 0.85
CA LEU A 598 6.58 -26.22 1.63
C LEU A 598 6.04 -26.09 3.07
N PRO A 599 5.68 -27.22 3.70
CA PRO A 599 5.11 -27.19 5.03
C PRO A 599 6.09 -26.66 6.08
N VAL A 600 5.63 -25.75 6.92
CA VAL A 600 6.37 -25.20 8.04
C VAL A 600 6.00 -25.93 9.32
N LYS A 601 7.01 -26.44 10.03
CA LYS A 601 6.81 -27.05 11.35
C LYS A 601 6.74 -25.94 12.39
N VAL A 602 5.55 -25.71 12.91
CA VAL A 602 5.30 -24.68 13.93
C VAL A 602 5.42 -25.27 15.32
N LYS A 603 6.25 -24.64 16.18
CA LYS A 603 6.28 -24.88 17.61
C LYS A 603 5.64 -23.68 18.32
N GLY A 604 4.62 -23.91 19.14
CA GLY A 604 3.90 -22.88 19.88
C GLY A 604 2.56 -22.48 19.24
N LYS A 605 2.05 -21.31 19.63
CA LYS A 605 0.78 -20.79 19.17
C LYS A 605 0.95 -19.85 17.98
N LEU A 606 -0.08 -19.78 17.14
CA LEU A 606 -0.20 -18.82 16.06
C LEU A 606 -1.18 -17.71 16.44
N THR A 607 -0.78 -16.49 16.19
CA THR A 607 -1.65 -15.31 16.27
C THR A 607 -2.23 -15.09 14.89
N LYS A 608 -3.55 -15.19 14.78
CA LYS A 608 -4.24 -14.93 13.50
C LYS A 608 -4.11 -13.46 13.13
N PHE A 609 -3.92 -13.20 11.86
CA PHE A 609 -3.95 -11.86 11.31
C PHE A 609 -5.38 -11.30 11.35
N VAL A 610 -5.50 -10.05 11.81
CA VAL A 610 -6.77 -9.31 11.80
C VAL A 610 -6.47 -7.93 11.21
N PRO A 611 -7.02 -7.61 10.02
CA PRO A 611 -6.81 -6.31 9.40
C PRO A 611 -7.43 -5.19 10.25
N LYS A 612 -6.74 -4.06 10.36
CA LYS A 612 -7.17 -2.86 11.08
C LYS A 612 -7.54 -1.73 10.14
N GLU A 613 -6.86 -1.65 8.99
CA GLU A 613 -7.05 -0.59 8.02
C GLU A 613 -8.38 -0.75 7.28
N LYS A 614 -8.98 0.38 6.91
CA LYS A 614 -10.28 0.42 6.25
C LYS A 614 -10.20 1.17 4.93
N LEU A 615 -10.95 0.69 3.94
CA LEU A 615 -11.13 1.38 2.69
C LEU A 615 -11.76 2.77 2.90
N ILE A 616 -11.14 3.81 2.35
CA ILE A 616 -11.66 5.18 2.39
C ILE A 616 -12.54 5.44 1.17
N ILE A 617 -13.84 5.57 1.39
CA ILE A 617 -14.80 5.93 0.36
C ILE A 617 -15.12 7.42 0.50
N LYS A 618 -14.53 8.24 -0.37
CA LYS A 618 -14.87 9.68 -0.45
C LYS A 618 -16.29 9.82 -1.02
N LYS A 619 -17.23 10.35 -0.24
CA LYS A 619 -18.56 10.71 -0.77
C LYS A 619 -18.37 11.77 -1.84
N PRO A 620 -19.08 11.68 -2.99
CA PRO A 620 -19.02 12.72 -4.02
C PRO A 620 -19.36 14.08 -3.38
N THR A 621 -18.44 15.03 -3.48
CA THR A 621 -18.72 16.41 -3.06
C THR A 621 -19.82 16.95 -3.96
N GLN A 622 -21.00 17.23 -3.42
CA GLN A 622 -22.06 17.88 -4.19
C GLN A 622 -21.48 19.18 -4.76
N ARG A 623 -21.32 19.25 -6.08
CA ARG A 623 -20.96 20.50 -6.75
C ARG A 623 -21.92 21.58 -6.26
N PRO A 624 -21.44 22.77 -5.88
CA PRO A 624 -22.32 23.86 -5.55
C PRO A 624 -23.26 24.10 -6.73
N LYS A 625 -24.57 24.04 -6.51
CA LYS A 625 -25.54 24.36 -7.53
C LYS A 625 -25.28 25.80 -7.97
N LEU A 626 -24.71 25.98 -9.15
CA LEU A 626 -24.61 27.27 -9.80
C LEU A 626 -26.03 27.87 -9.86
N ARG A 627 -26.21 28.98 -9.17
CA ARG A 627 -27.44 29.75 -9.14
C ARG A 627 -27.73 30.21 -10.57
N ALA A 628 -28.70 29.56 -11.21
CA ALA A 628 -29.16 29.94 -12.53
C ALA A 628 -29.69 31.38 -12.47
N THR A 629 -29.01 32.33 -13.10
CA THR A 629 -29.54 33.64 -13.42
C THR A 629 -30.61 33.48 -14.49
N THR A 630 -31.85 33.63 -14.06
CA THR A 630 -33.00 33.65 -14.96
C THR A 630 -32.92 34.83 -15.94
N ARG A 631 -32.66 34.53 -17.19
CA ARG A 631 -32.97 35.40 -18.34
C ARG A 631 -34.16 34.79 -19.04
N ALA A 632 -35.23 35.60 -19.17
CA ALA A 632 -36.49 35.21 -19.76
C ALA A 632 -36.34 34.75 -21.23
N PRO A 633 -37.06 33.70 -21.68
CA PRO A 633 -36.99 33.24 -23.03
C PRO A 633 -38.00 33.95 -23.92
N THR A 634 -37.54 34.49 -25.03
CA THR A 634 -38.36 34.93 -26.17
C THR A 634 -38.99 33.68 -26.87
N ARG A 635 -40.28 33.77 -27.12
CA ARG A 635 -41.11 32.80 -27.82
C ARG A 635 -40.60 32.58 -29.25
N SER A 636 -40.38 31.36 -29.68
CA SER A 636 -40.46 30.94 -31.05
C SER A 636 -41.23 29.62 -31.20
N ARG A 637 -41.94 29.56 -32.26
CA ARG A 637 -43.06 28.78 -32.76
C ARG A 637 -42.76 27.27 -32.80
N ALA A 638 -43.78 26.49 -32.41
CA ALA A 638 -43.81 25.01 -32.48
C ALA A 638 -43.80 24.48 -33.91
N THR A 639 -43.01 23.44 -34.10
CA THR A 639 -43.20 22.49 -35.20
C THR A 639 -43.47 21.11 -34.61
N ALA A 640 -44.40 20.38 -35.22
CA ALA A 640 -45.03 19.18 -34.74
C ALA A 640 -44.07 17.98 -34.63
N ALA A 641 -44.26 17.15 -33.61
CA ALA A 641 -43.58 15.90 -33.38
C ALA A 641 -44.14 14.78 -34.24
N PRO A 642 -43.29 13.80 -34.64
CA PRO A 642 -43.74 12.60 -35.34
C PRO A 642 -44.40 11.59 -34.37
N PRO A 643 -45.26 10.68 -34.85
CA PRO A 643 -46.08 9.83 -34.01
C PRO A 643 -45.30 8.77 -33.29
N ARG A 644 -45.66 8.56 -32.00
CA ARG A 644 -45.17 7.52 -31.11
C ARG A 644 -45.52 6.14 -31.66
N ALA A 645 -44.52 5.27 -31.82
CA ALA A 645 -44.73 3.85 -32.05
C ALA A 645 -45.34 3.22 -30.83
N THR A 646 -46.47 2.54 -30.97
CA THR A 646 -47.12 1.77 -29.92
C THR A 646 -46.34 0.47 -29.68
N THR A 647 -45.84 0.29 -28.51
CA THR A 647 -45.28 -1.00 -28.05
C THR A 647 -46.38 -2.06 -28.03
N PRO A 648 -46.08 -3.32 -28.43
CA PRO A 648 -47.05 -4.40 -28.37
C PRO A 648 -47.46 -4.72 -26.93
N ASP A 649 -48.74 -4.93 -26.70
CA ASP A 649 -49.42 -5.11 -25.43
C ASP A 649 -48.85 -6.29 -24.56
N TRP A 650 -48.21 -7.27 -25.20
CA TRP A 650 -47.59 -8.41 -24.51
C TRP A 650 -46.30 -8.07 -23.79
N LEU A 651 -45.57 -7.05 -24.25
CA LEU A 651 -44.32 -6.60 -23.64
C LEU A 651 -44.59 -5.92 -22.29
N GLU A 652 -45.71 -5.18 -22.19
CA GLU A 652 -46.13 -4.54 -20.95
C GLU A 652 -46.63 -5.56 -19.93
N GLN A 653 -47.28 -6.65 -20.40
CA GLN A 653 -47.67 -7.77 -19.57
C GLN A 653 -46.47 -8.57 -19.00
N LEU A 654 -45.41 -8.76 -19.82
CA LEU A 654 -44.18 -9.44 -19.40
C LEU A 654 -43.41 -8.63 -18.37
N LEU A 655 -43.29 -7.34 -18.58
CA LEU A 655 -42.65 -6.42 -17.61
C LEU A 655 -43.41 -6.35 -16.28
N THR A 656 -44.73 -6.53 -16.32
CA THR A 656 -45.59 -6.54 -15.13
C THR A 656 -45.47 -7.86 -14.35
N LEU A 657 -45.33 -8.98 -15.07
CA LEU A 657 -45.09 -10.30 -14.47
C LEU A 657 -43.68 -10.36 -13.79
N MET A 658 -42.64 -9.79 -14.42
CA MET A 658 -41.32 -9.73 -13.82
C MET A 658 -41.29 -8.82 -12.59
N ARG A 659 -42.03 -7.72 -12.58
CA ARG A 659 -42.17 -6.85 -11.40
C ARG A 659 -42.92 -7.54 -10.23
N ASN A 660 -43.81 -8.46 -10.50
CA ASN A 660 -44.59 -9.14 -9.48
C ASN A 660 -43.84 -10.33 -8.84
N GLN A 661 -42.91 -10.96 -9.55
CA GLN A 661 -42.08 -12.05 -8.97
C GLN A 661 -41.08 -11.54 -7.92
N ASN A 662 -40.62 -10.29 -8.05
CA ASN A 662 -39.70 -9.67 -7.06
C ASN A 662 -40.43 -9.05 -5.85
N ARG A 663 -41.78 -9.23 -5.70
CA ARG A 663 -42.58 -8.64 -4.63
C ARG A 663 -42.98 -9.58 -3.50
N VAL A 664 -42.59 -10.84 -3.54
CA VAL A 664 -42.95 -11.85 -2.56
C VAL A 664 -41.83 -12.22 -1.61
N GLN A 665 -41.07 -11.26 -1.14
CA GLN A 665 -40.30 -11.43 0.11
C GLN A 665 -40.04 -10.07 0.72
N MET A 666 -40.92 -9.60 1.57
CA MET A 666 -40.67 -8.74 2.74
C MET A 666 -41.97 -8.22 3.31
N THR A 667 -42.54 -8.96 4.23
CA THR A 667 -43.44 -8.41 5.24
C THR A 667 -43.24 -9.13 6.57
N THR A 668 -42.61 -8.46 7.50
CA THR A 668 -42.94 -8.53 8.91
C THR A 668 -42.70 -7.19 9.56
N ALA A 669 -43.76 -6.65 10.14
CA ALA A 669 -43.88 -5.35 10.74
C ALA A 669 -43.55 -5.37 12.23
N ALA A 670 -43.10 -4.26 12.77
CA ALA A 670 -43.35 -3.87 14.16
C ALA A 670 -43.41 -2.35 14.33
N PRO A 671 -44.00 -1.80 15.39
CA PRO A 671 -44.90 -0.66 15.27
C PRO A 671 -44.30 0.70 15.68
N ARG A 672 -44.94 1.73 15.16
CA ARG A 672 -44.69 3.16 15.41
C ARG A 672 -45.14 3.62 16.81
N THR A 673 -44.33 4.50 17.42
CA THR A 673 -44.83 5.49 18.39
C THR A 673 -44.55 6.91 17.89
N ARG A 674 -45.63 7.72 17.99
CA ARG A 674 -45.66 9.15 17.62
C ARG A 674 -45.23 10.01 18.81
N ALA A 675 -44.59 11.13 18.52
CA ALA A 675 -44.60 12.31 19.41
C ALA A 675 -44.62 13.62 18.59
N PRO A 676 -45.14 14.71 19.16
CA PRO A 676 -45.90 15.75 18.43
C PRO A 676 -45.10 17.03 18.11
N LYS A 677 -45.62 17.79 17.11
CA LYS A 677 -45.14 19.14 16.70
C LYS A 677 -45.67 20.20 17.66
N PRO A 678 -44.96 21.34 17.83
CA PRO A 678 -45.54 22.62 18.26
C PRO A 678 -45.71 23.59 17.11
N ARG A 679 -46.67 24.48 17.37
CA ARG A 679 -47.39 25.43 16.50
C ARG A 679 -46.63 26.74 16.26
N LYS A 680 -47.05 27.39 15.17
CA LYS A 680 -46.72 28.74 14.69
C LYS A 680 -47.40 29.84 15.47
N GLY A 681 -46.81 31.03 15.43
CA GLY A 681 -47.36 32.40 15.53
C GLY A 681 -46.21 33.37 15.52
N GLY A 682 -46.20 34.54 14.87
CA GLY A 682 -47.13 35.31 14.14
C GLY A 682 -46.50 36.75 13.97
N ARG A 683 -46.55 37.25 12.78
CA ARG A 683 -46.41 38.61 12.18
C ARG A 683 -46.17 39.87 13.05
N ALA A 684 -45.29 40.77 12.57
CA ALA A 684 -45.49 42.11 12.02
C ALA A 684 -44.15 42.85 12.00
N GLY A 685 -43.63 43.49 11.01
CA GLY A 685 -44.15 44.57 10.17
C GLY A 685 -43.40 45.87 10.43
N GLY A 686 -42.69 46.46 9.43
CA GLY A 686 -42.39 47.89 9.51
C GLY A 686 -41.01 48.39 9.05
N ARG A 687 -40.90 48.79 7.78
CA ARG A 687 -40.31 49.99 7.13
C ARG A 687 -38.99 50.64 7.56
N ARG A 688 -38.11 50.73 6.54
CA ARG A 688 -37.28 51.86 6.03
C ARG A 688 -36.55 52.78 6.98
N GLY A 689 -35.27 53.00 6.66
CA GLY A 689 -34.54 54.21 6.99
C GLY A 689 -33.03 54.11 6.79
N GLN A 690 -32.57 54.65 5.65
CA GLN A 690 -31.15 54.97 5.45
C GLN A 690 -30.67 55.97 6.47
N ARG A 691 -29.50 55.74 7.09
CA ARG A 691 -28.56 56.84 7.42
C ARG A 691 -27.17 56.31 7.74
N ARG A 692 -26.21 56.92 7.06
CA ARG A 692 -24.78 56.88 7.43
C ARG A 692 -24.60 57.32 8.87
N ARG A 693 -23.73 56.63 9.64
CA ARG A 693 -22.74 57.31 10.52
C ARG A 693 -21.92 56.36 11.35
N LYS A 694 -20.61 56.69 11.37
CA LYS A 694 -19.61 56.60 12.43
C LYS A 694 -19.48 55.29 13.23
N LYS A 695 -18.22 54.77 13.20
CA LYS A 695 -17.66 53.82 14.16
C LYS A 695 -18.01 54.22 15.59
N PRO A 696 -18.47 53.28 16.39
CA PRO A 696 -18.27 53.32 17.83
C PRO A 696 -17.14 52.39 18.22
N THR A 697 -16.25 52.85 19.03
CA THR A 697 -15.39 52.09 19.92
C THR A 697 -16.24 51.10 20.70
N SER A 698 -16.10 49.80 20.38
CA SER A 698 -16.74 48.71 21.12
C SER A 698 -15.96 48.40 22.38
N ALA A 699 -16.66 48.31 23.49
CA ALA A 699 -16.18 47.64 24.71
C ALA A 699 -15.70 46.21 24.39
N PRO A 700 -14.76 45.66 25.16
CA PRO A 700 -14.28 44.28 24.91
C PRO A 700 -15.47 43.31 25.02
N LEU A 701 -15.75 42.59 23.93
CA LEU A 701 -16.68 41.47 23.96
C LEU A 701 -16.11 40.43 24.92
N GLU A 702 -16.90 39.95 25.84
CA GLU A 702 -16.54 38.80 26.69
C GLU A 702 -16.17 37.61 25.81
N PRO A 703 -15.07 36.88 26.13
CA PRO A 703 -14.66 35.73 25.36
C PRO A 703 -15.74 34.64 25.39
N ARG A 704 -15.93 33.95 24.25
CA ARG A 704 -16.87 32.83 24.15
C ARG A 704 -16.14 31.53 24.50
N ASN A 705 -16.88 30.54 25.01
CA ASN A 705 -16.34 29.18 25.21
C ASN A 705 -15.59 28.68 23.96
N GLY A 706 -14.38 28.16 24.15
CA GLY A 706 -13.52 27.73 23.08
C GLY A 706 -12.66 28.84 22.44
N ALA A 707 -12.77 30.08 22.89
CA ALA A 707 -11.86 31.15 22.45
C ALA A 707 -10.43 30.85 22.91
N VAL A 708 -9.46 31.06 22.04
CA VAL A 708 -8.04 30.88 22.32
C VAL A 708 -7.27 32.20 22.27
N ARG A 709 -6.19 32.29 23.02
CA ARG A 709 -5.19 33.34 22.95
C ARG A 709 -3.79 32.78 23.13
N ILE A 710 -2.79 33.50 22.68
CA ILE A 710 -1.39 33.17 22.89
C ILE A 710 -0.73 34.22 23.79
N MET A 711 0.08 33.73 24.73
CA MET A 711 0.76 34.56 25.72
C MET A 711 2.26 34.26 25.73
N ASP A 712 3.10 35.29 25.76
CA ASP A 712 4.53 35.20 25.93
C ASP A 712 4.89 35.76 27.32
N GLY A 713 5.20 34.87 28.27
CA GLY A 713 5.21 35.21 29.67
C GLY A 713 3.85 35.77 30.15
N ASN A 714 3.83 36.99 30.62
CA ASN A 714 2.61 37.71 31.05
C ASN A 714 2.08 38.68 29.98
N ALA A 715 2.74 38.80 28.83
CA ALA A 715 2.31 39.68 27.72
C ALA A 715 1.55 38.89 26.66
N LYS A 716 0.71 39.55 25.89
CA LYS A 716 0.08 38.92 24.73
C LYS A 716 1.13 38.67 23.64
N GLY A 717 1.30 37.39 23.24
CA GLY A 717 2.18 37.04 22.14
C GLY A 717 1.71 37.65 20.82
N LYS A 718 2.63 38.00 19.95
CA LYS A 718 2.32 38.56 18.63
C LYS A 718 2.01 37.45 17.63
N ASP A 719 2.96 36.59 17.38
CA ASP A 719 2.87 35.53 16.38
C ASP A 719 3.14 34.13 16.99
N GLY A 720 3.53 34.09 18.27
CA GLY A 720 3.75 32.87 19.04
C GLY A 720 3.54 33.08 20.53
N GLY A 721 3.29 32.00 21.24
CA GLY A 721 3.08 32.06 22.69
C GLY A 721 2.51 30.76 23.25
N ARG A 722 2.42 30.72 24.60
CA ARG A 722 1.71 29.67 25.33
C ARG A 722 0.23 29.73 24.96
N VAL A 723 -0.38 28.60 24.66
CA VAL A 723 -1.80 28.53 24.32
C VAL A 723 -2.65 28.59 25.58
N GLU A 724 -3.57 29.52 25.58
CA GLU A 724 -4.59 29.61 26.62
C GLU A 724 -5.98 29.56 25.99
N ILE A 725 -6.89 28.84 26.63
CA ILE A 725 -8.26 28.62 26.17
C ILE A 725 -9.27 29.08 27.22
N PHE A 726 -10.38 29.64 26.77
CA PHE A 726 -11.47 30.08 27.62
C PHE A 726 -12.57 29.04 27.67
N ILE A 727 -12.82 28.48 28.86
CA ILE A 727 -13.85 27.45 29.08
C ILE A 727 -14.59 27.73 30.38
N ASN A 728 -15.94 27.67 30.29
CA ASN A 728 -16.83 27.83 31.46
C ASN A 728 -16.61 29.10 32.30
N GLY A 729 -16.18 30.19 31.65
CA GLY A 729 -16.04 31.49 32.31
C GLY A 729 -14.62 31.82 32.78
N GLU A 730 -13.65 30.95 32.57
CA GLU A 730 -12.26 31.16 32.98
C GLU A 730 -11.26 30.84 31.87
N TRP A 731 -10.08 31.45 31.88
CA TRP A 731 -8.95 31.11 31.05
C TRP A 731 -8.10 30.05 31.72
N GLY A 732 -7.57 29.11 30.93
CA GLY A 732 -6.63 28.11 31.42
C GLY A 732 -5.65 27.68 30.33
N THR A 733 -4.60 26.96 30.74
CA THR A 733 -3.58 26.46 29.85
C THR A 733 -3.99 25.11 29.26
N VAL A 734 -3.23 24.67 28.29
CA VAL A 734 -3.36 23.37 27.62
C VAL A 734 -2.09 22.59 27.90
N CYS A 735 -2.22 21.35 28.33
CA CYS A 735 -1.10 20.42 28.48
C CYS A 735 -0.48 20.08 27.13
N ASP A 736 0.81 19.78 27.14
CA ASP A 736 1.53 19.44 25.91
C ASP A 736 1.55 17.93 25.61
N ASP A 737 0.86 17.11 26.41
CA ASP A 737 0.64 15.71 26.13
C ASP A 737 -0.19 15.58 24.84
N LEU A 738 0.31 14.77 23.90
CA LEU A 738 -0.22 14.62 22.55
C LEU A 738 -0.29 15.89 21.70
N TRP A 739 0.18 17.05 22.24
CA TRP A 739 0.23 18.32 21.50
C TRP A 739 1.13 18.23 20.26
N ASN A 740 0.62 18.61 19.09
CA ASN A 740 1.31 18.47 17.81
C ASN A 740 0.95 19.60 16.83
N SER A 741 1.55 19.60 15.65
CA SER A 741 1.33 20.61 14.61
C SER A 741 -0.13 20.70 14.15
N LYS A 742 -0.92 19.64 14.23
CA LYS A 742 -2.35 19.65 13.85
C LYS A 742 -3.17 20.42 14.88
N ALA A 743 -2.90 20.22 16.17
CA ALA A 743 -3.53 20.97 17.24
C ALA A 743 -3.11 22.45 17.18
N ALA A 744 -1.82 22.70 16.97
CA ALA A 744 -1.28 24.06 16.77
C ALA A 744 -1.92 24.75 15.55
N ALA A 745 -2.17 24.05 14.43
CA ALA A 745 -2.83 24.60 13.25
C ALA A 745 -4.28 25.02 13.51
N VAL A 746 -5.00 24.30 14.38
CA VAL A 746 -6.35 24.68 14.80
C VAL A 746 -6.29 26.00 15.58
N VAL A 747 -5.35 26.14 16.52
CA VAL A 747 -5.16 27.37 17.31
C VAL A 747 -4.75 28.54 16.42
N CYS A 748 -3.76 28.38 15.53
CA CYS A 748 -3.32 29.43 14.61
C CYS A 748 -4.50 29.92 13.74
N ARG A 749 -5.32 29.03 13.24
CA ARG A 749 -6.51 29.37 12.44
C ARG A 749 -7.57 30.12 13.26
N GLN A 750 -7.80 29.69 14.50
CA GLN A 750 -8.72 30.42 15.40
C GLN A 750 -8.24 31.83 15.68
N LEU A 751 -6.93 32.05 15.73
CA LEU A 751 -6.30 33.35 15.92
C LEU A 751 -6.26 34.20 14.64
N GLY A 752 -6.62 33.62 13.48
CA GLY A 752 -6.68 34.30 12.19
C GLY A 752 -5.38 34.21 11.39
N PHE A 753 -4.44 33.38 11.77
CA PHE A 753 -3.23 33.08 10.98
C PHE A 753 -3.50 32.03 9.90
N ALA A 754 -2.81 32.15 8.78
CA ALA A 754 -2.94 31.22 7.68
C ALA A 754 -2.13 29.94 7.90
N PHE A 755 -0.96 30.04 8.57
CA PHE A 755 0.00 28.95 8.70
C PHE A 755 0.44 28.75 10.16
N VAL A 756 0.79 27.51 10.51
CA VAL A 756 1.52 27.18 11.74
C VAL A 756 2.98 26.94 11.38
N ILE A 757 3.88 27.63 12.09
CA ILE A 757 5.32 27.41 11.95
C ILE A 757 5.73 26.25 12.84
N ARG A 758 5.26 26.25 14.10
CA ARG A 758 5.71 25.26 15.08
C ARG A 758 4.72 25.07 16.22
N ALA A 759 4.50 23.82 16.60
CA ALA A 759 3.96 23.44 17.91
C ALA A 759 5.12 23.43 18.92
N THR A 760 4.96 24.05 20.07
CA THR A 760 5.98 24.06 21.13
C THR A 760 5.47 23.36 22.37
N LYS A 761 6.38 22.77 23.13
CA LYS A 761 6.16 21.98 24.33
C LYS A 761 7.02 22.48 25.46
N LYS A 762 6.84 21.92 26.67
CA LYS A 762 7.67 22.18 27.85
C LYS A 762 7.71 23.65 28.25
N ALA A 763 6.53 24.26 28.26
CA ALA A 763 6.34 25.67 28.60
C ALA A 763 7.35 26.62 27.92
N ALA A 764 7.63 26.41 26.61
CA ALA A 764 8.61 27.18 25.85
C ALA A 764 8.38 28.71 25.89
N PHE A 765 7.16 29.17 26.18
CA PHE A 765 6.78 30.60 26.37
C PHE A 765 6.45 30.96 27.81
N GLY A 766 7.02 30.18 28.75
CA GLY A 766 6.82 30.41 30.20
C GLY A 766 5.60 29.65 30.75
N GLU A 767 5.69 29.36 32.02
CA GLU A 767 4.69 28.58 32.77
C GLU A 767 3.48 29.45 33.16
N GLY A 768 2.28 28.90 33.04
CA GLY A 768 1.01 29.60 33.31
C GLY A 768 0.53 29.46 34.75
N HIS A 769 1.38 29.53 35.76
CA HIS A 769 1.11 29.21 37.18
C HIS A 769 -0.12 29.88 37.80
N SER A 770 -0.63 30.96 37.22
CA SER A 770 -1.79 31.70 37.74
C SER A 770 -3.12 31.20 37.16
N LEU A 771 -3.09 30.22 36.27
CA LEU A 771 -4.23 29.66 35.53
C LEU A 771 -4.41 28.19 35.83
N PRO A 772 -5.62 27.63 35.77
CA PRO A 772 -5.79 26.17 35.76
C PRO A 772 -5.32 25.58 34.42
N ILE A 773 -4.93 24.30 34.41
CA ILE A 773 -4.78 23.52 33.19
C ILE A 773 -6.17 22.98 32.86
N LEU A 774 -6.72 23.38 31.70
CA LEU A 774 -8.10 23.06 31.31
C LEU A 774 -8.23 21.93 30.30
N LEU A 775 -7.23 21.76 29.41
CA LEU A 775 -7.21 20.68 28.43
C LEU A 775 -5.95 19.85 28.53
N ASP A 776 -6.14 18.56 28.34
CA ASP A 776 -5.09 17.54 28.30
C ASP A 776 -5.38 16.51 27.21
N ASP A 777 -4.36 15.77 26.74
CA ASP A 777 -4.46 14.75 25.70
C ASP A 777 -5.09 15.27 24.38
N VAL A 778 -4.76 16.48 23.98
CA VAL A 778 -5.40 17.15 22.84
C VAL A 778 -4.95 16.55 21.52
N GLN A 779 -5.87 15.87 20.84
CA GLN A 779 -5.66 15.27 19.53
C GLN A 779 -6.61 15.87 18.48
N CYS A 780 -6.03 16.55 17.50
CA CYS A 780 -6.78 17.17 16.40
C CYS A 780 -6.45 16.51 15.07
N THR A 781 -7.40 16.53 14.15
CA THR A 781 -7.17 16.18 12.74
C THR A 781 -6.56 17.36 11.96
N GLY A 782 -6.57 18.58 12.55
CA GLY A 782 -6.13 19.83 11.94
C GLY A 782 -7.21 20.52 11.11
N ARG A 783 -8.46 20.02 11.10
CA ARG A 783 -9.58 20.58 10.33
C ARG A 783 -10.68 21.20 11.18
N GLU A 784 -10.61 21.00 12.48
CA GLU A 784 -11.58 21.50 13.46
C GLU A 784 -11.62 23.03 13.45
N LYS A 785 -12.78 23.59 13.73
CA LYS A 785 -12.97 25.04 13.77
C LYS A 785 -12.51 25.65 15.10
N THR A 786 -12.56 24.85 16.16
CA THR A 786 -12.14 25.25 17.50
C THR A 786 -11.38 24.11 18.18
N LEU A 787 -10.49 24.44 19.10
CA LEU A 787 -9.71 23.46 19.85
C LEU A 787 -10.59 22.52 20.70
N LEU A 788 -11.80 22.96 21.09
CA LEU A 788 -12.79 22.12 21.79
C LEU A 788 -13.44 21.05 20.91
N GLU A 789 -13.31 21.14 19.60
CA GLU A 789 -13.81 20.11 18.70
C GLU A 789 -12.80 18.96 18.51
N CYS A 790 -11.57 19.12 18.96
CA CYS A 790 -10.57 18.06 19.00
C CYS A 790 -10.91 17.04 20.09
N SER A 791 -10.39 15.83 19.97
CA SER A 791 -10.46 14.86 21.07
C SER A 791 -9.56 15.34 22.20
N HIS A 792 -10.02 15.28 23.43
CA HIS A 792 -9.26 15.67 24.62
C HIS A 792 -9.81 14.96 25.87
N ALA A 793 -9.04 14.94 26.95
CA ALA A 793 -9.50 14.50 28.27
C ALA A 793 -10.66 15.40 28.77
N ASN A 794 -11.43 14.94 29.75
CA ASN A 794 -12.47 15.76 30.35
C ASN A 794 -11.88 17.09 30.86
N ILE A 795 -12.59 18.21 30.64
CA ILE A 795 -12.14 19.55 31.02
C ILE A 795 -11.68 19.59 32.48
N GLY A 796 -10.47 20.11 32.71
CA GLY A 796 -9.86 20.20 34.03
C GLY A 796 -9.31 18.87 34.59
N ARG A 797 -9.41 17.78 33.83
CA ARG A 797 -8.78 16.50 34.18
C ARG A 797 -7.47 16.35 33.42
N HIS A 798 -6.36 16.39 34.15
CA HIS A 798 -5.00 16.32 33.62
C HIS A 798 -4.05 15.65 34.62
N ASN A 799 -2.92 15.15 34.08
CA ASN A 799 -1.78 14.63 34.85
C ASN A 799 -0.55 15.56 34.79
N CYS A 800 -0.68 16.74 34.18
CA CYS A 800 0.37 17.68 33.80
C CYS A 800 0.66 18.70 34.90
N SER A 801 1.83 19.28 34.85
CA SER A 801 2.24 20.50 35.55
C SER A 801 2.41 21.65 34.53
N HIS A 802 2.49 22.91 34.99
CA HIS A 802 2.72 24.04 34.08
C HIS A 802 4.07 24.03 33.36
N LYS A 803 4.98 23.09 33.71
CA LYS A 803 6.19 22.82 32.92
C LYS A 803 5.88 22.13 31.58
N GLU A 804 4.68 21.65 31.44
CA GLU A 804 4.14 20.94 30.28
C GLU A 804 3.07 21.80 29.55
N ASP A 805 3.10 23.12 29.72
CA ASP A 805 2.20 24.01 29.01
C ASP A 805 2.53 24.04 27.51
N ALA A 806 1.51 23.80 26.69
CA ALA A 806 1.58 23.81 25.22
C ALA A 806 1.69 25.23 24.66
N GLY A 807 2.42 25.37 23.57
CA GLY A 807 2.52 26.64 22.85
C GLY A 807 2.48 26.50 21.33
N VAL A 808 2.43 27.63 20.65
CA VAL A 808 2.41 27.67 19.18
C VAL A 808 3.17 28.89 18.64
N ILE A 809 3.72 28.72 17.43
CA ILE A 809 4.21 29.82 16.59
C ILE A 809 3.45 29.76 15.26
N CYS A 810 2.81 30.90 14.92
CA CYS A 810 1.94 31.04 13.74
C CYS A 810 2.52 32.05 12.76
N SER A 811 2.06 32.03 11.49
CA SER A 811 2.43 33.03 10.47
C SER A 811 1.22 33.41 9.60
N HIS A 812 1.23 34.61 9.08
CA HIS A 812 0.32 35.08 8.03
C HIS A 812 0.86 34.78 6.62
N GLU A 813 2.17 34.59 6.48
CA GLU A 813 2.87 34.31 5.26
C GLU A 813 3.40 32.88 5.31
N ASP A 814 3.46 32.23 4.15
CA ASP A 814 4.09 30.92 4.07
C ASP A 814 5.60 31.10 4.21
N VAL A 815 6.10 30.88 5.42
CA VAL A 815 7.53 31.10 5.78
C VAL A 815 8.44 30.14 5.02
N PHE A 816 7.87 29.12 4.38
CA PHE A 816 8.62 28.17 3.53
C PHE A 816 8.82 28.65 2.08
N GLU A 817 8.18 29.78 1.67
CA GLU A 817 8.37 30.38 0.34
C GLU A 817 9.44 31.52 0.31
N THR A 818 10.00 31.95 1.42
CA THR A 818 10.84 33.16 1.48
C THR A 818 12.34 32.95 1.69
N GLU A 819 12.88 31.77 1.47
CA GLU A 819 14.33 31.57 1.29
C GLU A 819 14.62 31.08 -0.12
N GLN A 820 14.65 32.02 -1.07
CA GLN A 820 15.25 31.83 -2.40
C GLN A 820 16.75 32.16 -2.34
#